data_65c1fafcd7507bbf805a5c588c779c7d
#
_entry.id   65c1fafcd7507bbf805a5c588c779c7d
#
_cell.length_a   1.000
_cell.length_b   1.000
_cell.length_c   1.000
_cell.angle_alpha   90.00
_cell.angle_beta   90.00
_cell.angle_gamma   90.00
#
_symmetry.space_group_name_H-M   'P 1'
#
loop_
_entity.id
_entity.type
_entity.pdbx_description
1 polymer ?
#
loop_
_entity_poly.entity_id
_entity_poly.type
_entity_poly.pdbx_seq_one_letter_code
_entity_poly.pdbx_strand_id
1 'polypeptide(L)'
;MRLVRRPEVVEGAVSRSEEELFGGPLRWDAGWTRHEYARLEATLLGTLRSLPRNVTSVLRLAWRTDRRALTTIAVTEVGQGLAGAFSYLALSRVLRQLFAGGPVADRLHAALPALVTVAAIAVVNAVLASLSTASAGRLEPQIERSVSELYLAGAARVELVAVEDAAFQRLVDTVQFSAAEARRMVGSWVAAVNGVFSLVAVGSVLTVLHPVLLPMLLLIVLPRGWGAMRVSQRRYVSMMQWVEHSRAQRVLSQLLTSRTAAQEVRVHGVGGWVLRHYRSMAEAAEEEHTRLARDKALTELLAAAFGGLASLATYATLLALILSGHVEIAAGATAVLAVRTGSAALGALVQNVNSMHEQSLYVADLDRFLAEAARQSVPDGGRDLPQRVRSVRFHDVSFTYPGRDAPAVDEVSLDIPAGRVVALVGENGSGKSTLVKLLTGLHLPDSGRIEWDGVDVAEADRAQVFAQVSLLNQEFERWPFTAAANIGIGRPCDRPGDRPAPDDLGRAAAYSGADEVVATLPEGMETLLARQFRRGAELSGGQWQKIGIARTAYRRARLVVADEPTSALDPAAEIAAFERIRAMAEGDQTVVLVTHRMAAVRHADVIYVLHKGRLAEQGDHDSLMRLGGRYAAMYRMQADQYQDRRSVPDLPADLSHLPPQRQGVNSDTADDAAAGEAP
;
A
#
# COMPACT_ATOMS: atom_id res chain seq x y z
N MET A 1 -11.08 11.28 38.47
CA MET A 1 -9.75 11.04 39.03
C MET A 1 -8.75 11.31 37.92
N ARG A 2 -8.24 12.57 37.86
CA ARG A 2 -7.30 13.07 36.83
C ARG A 2 -5.87 12.67 37.27
N LEU A 3 -5.35 11.57 36.78
CA LEU A 3 -3.95 11.15 36.95
C LEU A 3 -3.40 10.56 35.64
N VAL A 4 -3.60 11.25 34.53
CA VAL A 4 -2.80 11.02 33.34
C VAL A 4 -2.07 12.32 33.07
N ARG A 5 -0.80 12.41 33.56
CA ARG A 5 0.13 13.41 33.04
C ARG A 5 0.19 13.17 31.52
N ARG A 6 0.00 14.23 30.75
CA ARG A 6 0.27 14.23 29.30
C ARG A 6 1.68 13.65 29.12
N PRO A 7 1.87 12.65 28.27
CA PRO A 7 3.23 12.25 27.91
C PRO A 7 3.91 13.48 27.32
N GLU A 8 5.04 13.88 27.91
CA GLU A 8 5.92 14.84 27.27
C GLU A 8 6.34 14.23 25.96
N VAL A 9 6.00 14.91 24.86
CA VAL A 9 6.55 14.62 23.54
C VAL A 9 8.05 14.87 23.66
N VAL A 10 8.84 13.83 23.59
CA VAL A 10 10.30 13.96 23.56
C VAL A 10 10.65 14.65 22.24
N GLU A 11 10.81 15.96 22.26
CA GLU A 11 11.34 16.74 21.16
C GLU A 11 12.85 16.52 21.08
N GLY A 12 13.27 15.49 20.35
CA GLY A 12 14.68 15.21 20.12
C GLY A 12 14.86 14.09 19.09
N ALA A 13 15.99 14.12 18.38
CA ALA A 13 16.40 13.05 17.50
C ALA A 13 16.46 11.73 18.29
N VAL A 14 15.78 10.70 17.81
CA VAL A 14 15.71 9.40 18.46
C VAL A 14 17.07 8.68 18.39
N SER A 15 17.87 9.00 17.37
CA SER A 15 19.26 8.53 17.24
C SER A 15 20.13 9.59 16.56
N ARG A 16 21.46 9.57 16.86
CA ARG A 16 22.44 10.43 16.17
C ARG A 16 22.41 10.23 14.65
N SER A 17 22.12 9.01 14.21
CA SER A 17 22.03 8.68 12.79
C SER A 17 20.86 9.37 12.08
N GLU A 18 19.75 9.64 12.77
CA GLU A 18 18.66 10.44 12.20
C GLU A 18 19.07 11.90 12.03
N GLU A 19 19.78 12.46 12.98
CA GLU A 19 20.28 13.82 12.91
C GLU A 19 21.29 13.98 11.77
N GLU A 20 22.25 13.06 11.65
CA GLU A 20 23.29 13.08 10.61
C GLU A 20 22.76 12.84 9.21
N LEU A 21 21.83 11.88 9.02
CA LEU A 21 21.36 11.48 7.69
C LEU A 21 20.14 12.25 7.20
N PHE A 22 19.25 12.62 8.11
CA PHE A 22 17.95 13.20 7.78
C PHE A 22 17.76 14.62 8.31
N GLY A 23 18.80 15.19 8.95
CA GLY A 23 18.72 16.55 9.52
C GLY A 23 17.84 16.65 10.76
N GLY A 24 17.61 15.55 11.45
CA GLY A 24 16.75 15.42 12.62
C GLY A 24 15.60 14.42 12.44
N PRO A 25 14.70 14.33 13.41
CA PRO A 25 13.55 13.43 13.31
C PRO A 25 12.74 13.77 12.08
N LEU A 26 12.43 12.76 11.27
CA LEU A 26 11.60 12.89 10.09
C LEU A 26 10.20 13.33 10.53
N ARG A 27 9.97 14.64 10.56
CA ARG A 27 8.65 15.20 10.88
C ARG A 27 7.73 15.02 9.70
N TRP A 28 6.80 14.11 9.86
CA TRP A 28 5.75 13.92 8.88
C TRP A 28 4.49 14.64 9.37
N ASP A 29 4.14 15.74 8.74
CA ASP A 29 2.87 16.44 8.96
C ASP A 29 1.72 15.62 8.36
N ALA A 30 1.45 14.47 8.98
CA ALA A 30 0.34 13.62 8.59
C ALA A 30 -0.93 14.21 9.19
N GLY A 31 -1.93 14.48 8.35
CA GLY A 31 -3.27 14.92 8.81
C GLY A 31 -3.95 13.93 9.77
N TRP A 32 -3.36 12.75 10.00
CA TRP A 32 -3.78 11.75 10.97
C TRP A 32 -3.26 12.00 12.39
N THR A 33 -2.24 12.83 12.60
CA THR A 33 -1.79 13.26 13.93
C THR A 33 -2.91 13.97 14.71
N ARG A 34 -3.88 14.59 14.05
CA ARG A 34 -5.07 15.18 14.71
C ARG A 34 -5.91 14.15 15.47
N HIS A 35 -5.87 12.87 15.10
CA HIS A 35 -6.60 11.80 15.78
C HIS A 35 -5.77 11.06 16.83
N GLU A 36 -4.46 11.27 16.88
CA GLU A 36 -3.58 10.70 17.90
C GLU A 36 -4.00 11.17 19.29
N TYR A 37 -4.27 12.46 19.44
CA TYR A 37 -4.74 13.01 20.72
C TYR A 37 -6.14 12.52 21.12
N ALA A 38 -7.05 12.38 20.18
CA ALA A 38 -8.37 11.80 20.44
C ALA A 38 -8.31 10.32 20.86
N ARG A 39 -7.26 9.60 20.45
CA ARG A 39 -7.00 8.18 20.81
C ARG A 39 -6.40 8.05 22.19
N LEU A 40 -5.57 8.99 22.63
CA LEU A 40 -4.98 9.04 23.98
C LEU A 40 -6.03 9.31 25.06
N GLU A 41 -7.13 9.98 24.70
CA GLU A 41 -8.26 10.24 25.60
C GLU A 41 -9.31 9.12 25.62
N ALA A 42 -9.12 8.05 24.84
CA ALA A 42 -10.03 6.91 24.83
C ALA A 42 -10.05 6.20 26.18
N THR A 43 -11.08 6.50 26.96
CA THR A 43 -11.42 5.80 28.20
C THR A 43 -12.15 4.51 27.83
N LEU A 44 -12.15 3.48 28.74
CA LEU A 44 -12.95 2.25 28.56
C LEU A 44 -14.40 2.57 28.15
N LEU A 45 -15.00 3.56 28.76
CA LEU A 45 -16.36 4.03 28.44
C LEU A 45 -16.46 4.66 27.04
N GLY A 46 -15.43 5.38 26.61
CA GLY A 46 -15.36 5.95 25.23
C GLY A 46 -15.21 4.86 24.19
N THR A 47 -14.34 3.87 24.45
CA THR A 47 -14.16 2.69 23.57
C THR A 47 -15.44 1.90 23.47
N LEU A 48 -16.12 1.61 24.59
CA LEU A 48 -17.40 0.91 24.59
C LEU A 48 -18.53 1.68 23.87
N ARG A 49 -18.50 3.01 23.87
CA ARG A 49 -19.45 3.85 23.13
C ARG A 49 -19.18 3.89 21.62
N SER A 50 -17.93 3.84 21.20
CA SER A 50 -17.56 3.85 19.78
C SER A 50 -17.66 2.47 19.12
N LEU A 51 -17.55 1.37 19.90
CA LEU A 51 -17.63 0.00 19.42
C LEU A 51 -18.87 -0.28 18.56
N PRO A 52 -20.12 0.12 18.94
CA PRO A 52 -21.30 -0.22 18.15
C PRO A 52 -21.22 0.34 16.72
N ARG A 53 -20.68 1.56 16.56
CA ARG A 53 -20.58 2.20 15.26
C ARG A 53 -19.54 1.49 14.36
N ASN A 54 -18.39 1.13 14.91
CA ASN A 54 -17.30 0.49 14.18
C ASN A 54 -17.66 -0.97 13.84
N VAL A 55 -18.26 -1.68 14.79
CA VAL A 55 -18.77 -3.04 14.58
C VAL A 55 -19.85 -3.09 13.51
N THR A 56 -20.78 -2.12 13.51
CA THR A 56 -21.84 -2.09 12.50
C THR A 56 -21.31 -1.86 11.08
N SER A 57 -20.20 -1.11 10.91
CA SER A 57 -19.56 -0.92 9.60
C SER A 57 -19.01 -2.24 9.06
N VAL A 58 -18.25 -2.97 9.88
CA VAL A 58 -17.68 -4.27 9.48
C VAL A 58 -18.75 -5.33 9.30
N LEU A 59 -19.76 -5.39 10.19
CA LEU A 59 -20.87 -6.32 10.03
C LEU A 59 -21.69 -6.04 8.76
N ARG A 60 -21.88 -4.77 8.41
CA ARG A 60 -22.55 -4.39 7.16
C ARG A 60 -21.73 -4.82 5.94
N LEU A 61 -20.43 -4.66 5.98
CA LEU A 61 -19.53 -5.14 4.94
C LEU A 61 -19.57 -6.66 4.85
N ALA A 62 -19.43 -7.38 5.97
CA ALA A 62 -19.52 -8.83 6.05
C ALA A 62 -20.86 -9.36 5.54
N TRP A 63 -21.97 -8.70 5.89
CA TRP A 63 -23.32 -9.03 5.42
C TRP A 63 -23.47 -8.87 3.91
N ARG A 64 -22.85 -7.84 3.34
CA ARG A 64 -22.87 -7.62 1.89
C ARG A 64 -21.99 -8.63 1.14
N THR A 65 -20.90 -9.07 1.76
CA THR A 65 -19.92 -9.98 1.16
C THR A 65 -20.40 -11.43 1.16
N ASP A 66 -20.73 -11.99 2.34
CA ASP A 66 -21.27 -13.36 2.44
C ASP A 66 -22.26 -13.51 3.63
N ARG A 67 -23.56 -13.35 3.34
CA ARG A 67 -24.61 -13.49 4.35
C ARG A 67 -24.66 -14.88 4.97
N ARG A 68 -24.37 -15.93 4.17
CA ARG A 68 -24.46 -17.33 4.65
C ARG A 68 -23.33 -17.62 5.65
N ALA A 69 -22.11 -17.23 5.34
CA ALA A 69 -20.99 -17.39 6.26
C ALA A 69 -21.24 -16.65 7.58
N LEU A 70 -21.66 -15.38 7.52
CA LEU A 70 -21.93 -14.58 8.72
C LEU A 70 -23.09 -15.16 9.56
N THR A 71 -24.18 -15.62 8.95
CA THR A 71 -25.29 -16.25 9.69
C THR A 71 -24.86 -17.60 10.29
N THR A 72 -24.06 -18.39 9.59
CA THR A 72 -23.50 -19.64 10.14
C THR A 72 -22.65 -19.36 11.36
N ILE A 73 -21.74 -18.37 11.31
CA ILE A 73 -20.94 -17.94 12.46
C ILE A 73 -21.83 -17.53 13.62
N ALA A 74 -22.83 -16.68 13.39
CA ALA A 74 -23.72 -16.22 14.44
C ALA A 74 -24.46 -17.39 15.12
N VAL A 75 -25.01 -18.33 14.33
CA VAL A 75 -25.72 -19.50 14.85
C VAL A 75 -24.78 -20.44 15.61
N THR A 76 -23.60 -20.70 15.07
CA THR A 76 -22.62 -21.58 15.74
C THR A 76 -22.10 -20.98 17.04
N GLU A 77 -21.84 -19.66 17.12
CA GLU A 77 -21.41 -19.00 18.35
C GLU A 77 -22.48 -19.03 19.45
N VAL A 78 -23.74 -18.78 19.08
CA VAL A 78 -24.88 -18.95 20.01
C VAL A 78 -24.98 -20.41 20.47
N GLY A 79 -24.85 -21.35 19.53
CA GLY A 79 -24.87 -22.79 19.85
C GLY A 79 -23.75 -23.22 20.79
N GLN A 80 -22.54 -22.73 20.58
CA GLN A 80 -21.39 -22.98 21.47
C GLN A 80 -21.63 -22.39 22.88
N GLY A 81 -22.19 -21.18 22.98
CA GLY A 81 -22.53 -20.56 24.25
C GLY A 81 -23.56 -21.41 25.05
N LEU A 82 -24.59 -21.88 24.38
CA LEU A 82 -25.58 -22.76 24.98
C LEU A 82 -25.00 -24.13 25.39
N ALA A 83 -24.20 -24.74 24.50
CA ALA A 83 -23.49 -25.99 24.80
C ALA A 83 -22.58 -25.85 26.02
N GLY A 84 -21.86 -24.70 26.13
CA GLY A 84 -21.05 -24.37 27.29
C GLY A 84 -21.87 -24.34 28.60
N ALA A 85 -23.04 -23.68 28.62
CA ALA A 85 -23.91 -23.63 29.79
C ALA A 85 -24.40 -25.05 30.19
N PHE A 86 -24.87 -25.85 29.23
CA PHE A 86 -25.30 -27.23 29.48
C PHE A 86 -24.16 -28.12 29.93
N SER A 87 -22.90 -27.88 29.46
CA SER A 87 -21.71 -28.62 29.92
C SER A 87 -21.46 -28.45 31.41
N TYR A 88 -21.61 -27.22 31.94
CA TYR A 88 -21.48 -27.00 33.41
C TYR A 88 -22.57 -27.70 34.22
N LEU A 89 -23.82 -27.71 33.72
CA LEU A 89 -24.92 -28.43 34.38
C LEU A 89 -24.67 -29.94 34.37
N ALA A 90 -24.26 -30.49 33.25
CA ALA A 90 -23.96 -31.90 33.12
C ALA A 90 -22.76 -32.30 34.03
N LEU A 91 -21.70 -31.46 34.04
CA LEU A 91 -20.54 -31.68 34.93
C LEU A 91 -20.91 -31.62 36.41
N SER A 92 -21.79 -30.70 36.80
CA SER A 92 -22.33 -30.65 38.18
C SER A 92 -23.03 -31.95 38.57
N ARG A 93 -23.78 -32.57 37.66
CA ARG A 93 -24.43 -33.86 37.87
C ARG A 93 -23.39 -34.98 38.04
N VAL A 94 -22.37 -35.02 37.20
CA VAL A 94 -21.25 -35.98 37.32
C VAL A 94 -20.62 -35.89 38.72
N LEU A 95 -20.27 -34.67 39.11
CA LEU A 95 -19.60 -34.44 40.41
C LEU A 95 -20.50 -34.81 41.58
N ARG A 96 -21.83 -34.53 41.52
CA ARG A 96 -22.76 -34.96 42.57
C ARG A 96 -22.78 -36.47 42.77
N GLN A 97 -22.81 -37.23 41.64
CA GLN A 97 -22.79 -38.71 41.71
C GLN A 97 -21.45 -39.23 42.25
N LEU A 98 -20.34 -38.63 41.84
CA LEU A 98 -19.02 -39.05 42.30
C LEU A 98 -18.78 -38.76 43.80
N PHE A 99 -19.35 -37.66 44.33
CA PHE A 99 -19.23 -37.29 45.77
C PHE A 99 -20.37 -37.83 46.61
N ALA A 100 -21.32 -38.60 46.06
CA ALA A 100 -22.35 -39.29 46.83
C ALA A 100 -21.75 -40.39 47.68
N GLY A 101 -22.43 -40.76 48.79
CA GLY A 101 -21.99 -41.86 49.66
C GLY A 101 -22.22 -43.23 49.00
N GLY A 102 -21.39 -44.23 49.34
CA GLY A 102 -21.55 -45.61 48.87
C GLY A 102 -20.30 -46.19 48.17
N PRO A 103 -20.39 -47.47 47.72
CA PRO A 103 -19.28 -48.13 47.00
C PRO A 103 -18.85 -47.37 45.72
N VAL A 104 -17.56 -47.39 45.40
CA VAL A 104 -16.99 -46.65 44.24
C VAL A 104 -17.63 -47.14 42.92
N ALA A 105 -17.88 -48.45 42.78
CA ALA A 105 -18.47 -49.03 41.60
C ALA A 105 -19.87 -48.48 41.29
N ASP A 106 -20.74 -48.41 42.35
CA ASP A 106 -22.10 -47.91 42.21
C ASP A 106 -22.13 -46.42 41.85
N ARG A 107 -21.25 -45.61 42.42
CA ARG A 107 -21.09 -44.20 42.10
C ARG A 107 -20.66 -43.98 40.66
N LEU A 108 -19.72 -44.83 40.18
CA LEU A 108 -19.25 -44.76 38.79
C LEU A 108 -20.37 -45.11 37.78
N HIS A 109 -21.15 -46.17 38.08
CA HIS A 109 -22.31 -46.55 37.26
C HIS A 109 -23.38 -45.47 37.26
N ALA A 110 -23.64 -44.83 38.41
CA ALA A 110 -24.62 -43.74 38.48
C ALA A 110 -24.16 -42.49 37.71
N ALA A 111 -22.83 -42.24 37.64
CA ALA A 111 -22.27 -41.10 36.90
C ALA A 111 -22.21 -41.32 35.38
N LEU A 112 -22.24 -42.58 34.85
CA LEU A 112 -22.11 -42.90 33.43
C LEU A 112 -23.06 -42.10 32.52
N PRO A 113 -24.39 -41.95 32.79
CA PRO A 113 -25.28 -41.20 31.90
C PRO A 113 -24.90 -39.74 31.83
N ALA A 114 -24.47 -39.14 32.93
CA ALA A 114 -24.00 -37.75 32.99
C ALA A 114 -22.65 -37.56 32.25
N LEU A 115 -21.73 -38.52 32.34
CA LEU A 115 -20.48 -38.54 31.59
C LEU A 115 -20.74 -38.62 30.06
N VAL A 116 -21.67 -39.50 29.64
CA VAL A 116 -22.06 -39.62 28.25
C VAL A 116 -22.65 -38.29 27.76
N THR A 117 -23.47 -37.62 28.59
CA THR A 117 -24.04 -36.29 28.26
C THR A 117 -22.94 -35.25 28.11
N VAL A 118 -21.93 -35.20 28.97
CA VAL A 118 -20.79 -34.29 28.86
C VAL A 118 -19.98 -34.56 27.57
N ALA A 119 -19.73 -35.83 27.27
CA ALA A 119 -19.07 -36.24 26.03
C ALA A 119 -19.85 -35.81 24.78
N ALA A 120 -21.16 -36.05 24.75
CA ALA A 120 -22.01 -35.63 23.64
C ALA A 120 -22.03 -34.11 23.45
N ILE A 121 -22.13 -33.33 24.53
CA ILE A 121 -22.03 -31.86 24.46
C ILE A 121 -20.66 -31.41 23.97
N ALA A 122 -19.57 -32.06 24.38
CA ALA A 122 -18.22 -31.76 23.92
C ALA A 122 -18.08 -32.00 22.40
N VAL A 123 -18.66 -33.12 21.88
CA VAL A 123 -18.66 -33.41 20.43
C VAL A 123 -19.49 -32.34 19.68
N VAL A 124 -20.67 -32.00 20.16
CA VAL A 124 -21.50 -30.94 19.55
C VAL A 124 -20.75 -29.62 19.54
N ASN A 125 -20.11 -29.24 20.63
CA ASN A 125 -19.33 -28.01 20.72
C ASN A 125 -18.14 -28.03 19.75
N ALA A 126 -17.44 -29.16 19.61
CA ALA A 126 -16.35 -29.31 18.64
C ALA A 126 -16.84 -29.16 17.19
N VAL A 127 -18.00 -29.72 16.86
CA VAL A 127 -18.62 -29.56 15.52
C VAL A 127 -18.99 -28.09 15.28
N LEU A 128 -19.64 -27.44 16.23
CA LEU A 128 -20.01 -26.03 16.12
C LEU A 128 -18.77 -25.12 15.97
N ALA A 129 -17.73 -25.38 16.75
CA ALA A 129 -16.47 -24.66 16.65
C ALA A 129 -15.78 -24.85 15.28
N SER A 130 -15.80 -26.08 14.76
CA SER A 130 -15.25 -26.37 13.43
C SER A 130 -16.04 -25.67 12.32
N LEU A 131 -17.36 -25.63 12.41
CA LEU A 131 -18.20 -24.91 11.45
C LEU A 131 -18.02 -23.39 11.53
N SER A 132 -17.86 -22.84 12.72
CA SER A 132 -17.54 -21.43 12.94
C SER A 132 -16.19 -21.09 12.30
N THR A 133 -15.14 -21.87 12.60
CA THR A 133 -13.79 -21.69 12.03
C THR A 133 -13.79 -21.79 10.51
N ALA A 134 -14.48 -22.78 9.93
CA ALA A 134 -14.58 -22.95 8.49
C ALA A 134 -15.30 -21.75 7.82
N SER A 135 -16.36 -21.26 8.45
CA SER A 135 -17.13 -20.11 7.94
C SER A 135 -16.34 -18.80 8.08
N ALA A 136 -15.64 -18.60 9.17
CA ALA A 136 -14.72 -17.46 9.36
C ALA A 136 -13.57 -17.50 8.35
N GLY A 137 -12.93 -18.68 8.17
CA GLY A 137 -11.86 -18.88 7.19
C GLY A 137 -12.29 -18.64 5.74
N ARG A 138 -13.58 -18.73 5.44
CA ARG A 138 -14.15 -18.34 4.15
C ARG A 138 -14.44 -16.84 4.07
N LEU A 139 -15.01 -16.25 5.13
CA LEU A 139 -15.45 -14.85 5.16
C LEU A 139 -14.28 -13.88 5.20
N GLU A 140 -13.25 -14.18 5.98
CA GLU A 140 -12.09 -13.31 6.19
C GLU A 140 -11.35 -12.91 4.89
N PRO A 141 -10.96 -13.86 3.99
CA PRO A 141 -10.32 -13.50 2.73
C PRO A 141 -11.23 -12.74 1.77
N GLN A 142 -12.53 -13.00 1.83
CA GLN A 142 -13.50 -12.28 0.98
C GLN A 142 -13.63 -10.82 1.40
N ILE A 143 -13.58 -10.52 2.71
CA ILE A 143 -13.57 -9.15 3.22
C ILE A 143 -12.28 -8.44 2.84
N GLU A 144 -11.13 -9.09 3.02
CA GLU A 144 -9.83 -8.54 2.60
C GLU A 144 -9.83 -8.16 1.12
N ARG A 145 -10.34 -9.06 0.26
CA ARG A 145 -10.49 -8.79 -1.17
C ARG A 145 -11.43 -7.63 -1.44
N SER A 146 -12.62 -7.61 -0.82
CA SER A 146 -13.60 -6.54 -1.06
C SER A 146 -13.09 -5.17 -0.64
N VAL A 147 -12.37 -5.09 0.48
CA VAL A 147 -11.72 -3.84 0.94
C VAL A 147 -10.61 -3.44 -0.02
N SER A 148 -9.79 -4.40 -0.48
CA SER A 148 -8.73 -4.14 -1.46
C SER A 148 -9.30 -3.62 -2.79
N GLU A 149 -10.35 -4.24 -3.30
CA GLU A 149 -11.04 -3.79 -4.51
C GLU A 149 -11.59 -2.36 -4.36
N LEU A 150 -12.17 -2.03 -3.21
CA LEU A 150 -12.72 -0.70 -2.94
C LEU A 150 -11.64 0.38 -2.97
N TYR A 151 -10.53 0.19 -2.26
CA TYR A 151 -9.50 1.24 -2.22
C TYR A 151 -8.73 1.33 -3.54
N LEU A 152 -8.47 0.20 -4.21
CA LEU A 152 -7.81 0.19 -5.53
C LEU A 152 -8.67 0.88 -6.59
N ALA A 153 -9.98 0.60 -6.60
CA ALA A 153 -10.93 1.26 -7.49
C ALA A 153 -11.01 2.77 -7.21
N GLY A 154 -10.99 3.16 -5.92
CA GLY A 154 -10.92 4.57 -5.53
C GLY A 154 -9.64 5.23 -6.02
N ALA A 155 -8.48 4.62 -5.77
CA ALA A 155 -7.18 5.16 -6.18
C ALA A 155 -7.05 5.30 -7.71
N ALA A 156 -7.60 4.35 -8.48
CA ALA A 156 -7.51 4.35 -9.94
C ALA A 156 -8.29 5.49 -10.62
N ARG A 157 -9.20 6.16 -9.90
CA ARG A 157 -10.09 7.20 -10.45
C ARG A 157 -9.72 8.61 -10.02
N VAL A 158 -8.72 8.76 -9.17
CA VAL A 158 -8.32 10.05 -8.62
C VAL A 158 -7.57 10.88 -9.66
N GLU A 159 -7.78 12.20 -9.65
CA GLU A 159 -7.06 13.17 -10.48
C GLU A 159 -5.54 13.09 -10.24
N LEU A 160 -4.74 13.30 -11.29
CA LEU A 160 -3.29 13.22 -11.20
C LEU A 160 -2.71 14.23 -10.19
N VAL A 161 -3.28 15.42 -10.10
CA VAL A 161 -2.88 16.46 -9.11
C VAL A 161 -2.97 15.91 -7.69
N ALA A 162 -4.02 15.16 -7.39
CA ALA A 162 -4.17 14.55 -6.07
C ALA A 162 -3.17 13.41 -5.82
N VAL A 163 -2.88 12.61 -6.84
CA VAL A 163 -1.85 11.56 -6.75
C VAL A 163 -0.46 12.18 -6.51
N GLU A 164 -0.19 13.36 -7.06
CA GLU A 164 1.06 14.11 -6.86
C GLU A 164 1.12 14.84 -5.51
N ASP A 165 -0.03 14.98 -4.82
CA ASP A 165 -0.07 15.59 -3.47
C ASP A 165 0.45 14.63 -2.40
N ALA A 166 1.43 15.10 -1.64
CA ALA A 166 2.03 14.34 -0.54
C ALA A 166 1.01 13.96 0.56
N ALA A 167 -0.05 14.76 0.77
CA ALA A 167 -1.08 14.45 1.74
C ALA A 167 -1.94 13.26 1.30
N PHE A 168 -2.29 13.20 0.02
CA PHE A 168 -3.04 12.08 -0.55
C PHE A 168 -2.19 10.80 -0.59
N GLN A 169 -0.92 10.88 -0.96
CA GLN A 169 0.00 9.73 -0.94
C GLN A 169 0.09 9.09 0.45
N ARG A 170 0.06 9.90 1.51
CA ARG A 170 0.03 9.40 2.89
C ARG A 170 -1.25 8.62 3.22
N LEU A 171 -2.39 9.05 2.67
CA LEU A 171 -3.64 8.29 2.81
C LEU A 171 -3.57 6.95 2.08
N VAL A 172 -2.99 6.92 0.88
CA VAL A 172 -2.75 5.69 0.12
C VAL A 172 -1.85 4.74 0.90
N ASP A 173 -0.75 5.21 1.46
CA ASP A 173 0.16 4.40 2.28
C ASP A 173 -0.51 3.81 3.51
N THR A 174 -1.47 4.54 4.10
CA THR A 174 -2.18 4.06 5.28
C THR A 174 -3.29 3.06 4.94
N VAL A 175 -4.05 3.32 3.87
CA VAL A 175 -5.22 2.52 3.51
C VAL A 175 -4.85 1.11 3.05
N GLN A 176 -3.66 0.90 2.50
CA GLN A 176 -3.22 -0.44 2.07
C GLN A 176 -3.19 -1.47 3.22
N PHE A 177 -3.04 -1.01 4.48
CA PHE A 177 -3.11 -1.87 5.66
C PHE A 177 -4.54 -2.16 6.10
N SER A 178 -5.52 -1.34 5.68
CA SER A 178 -6.92 -1.47 6.12
C SER A 178 -7.56 -2.78 5.73
N ALA A 179 -7.17 -3.38 4.61
CA ALA A 179 -7.71 -4.66 4.14
C ALA A 179 -7.34 -5.81 5.09
N ALA A 180 -6.07 -5.92 5.47
CA ALA A 180 -5.60 -6.93 6.40
C ALA A 180 -6.19 -6.75 7.81
N GLU A 181 -6.32 -5.50 8.27
CA GLU A 181 -6.90 -5.20 9.58
C GLU A 181 -8.43 -5.41 9.60
N ALA A 182 -9.15 -5.12 8.52
CA ALA A 182 -10.57 -5.45 8.39
C ALA A 182 -10.81 -6.98 8.47
N ARG A 183 -9.93 -7.78 7.85
CA ARG A 183 -9.95 -9.25 7.99
C ARG A 183 -9.78 -9.67 9.45
N ARG A 184 -8.73 -9.17 10.13
CA ARG A 184 -8.45 -9.50 11.54
C ARG A 184 -9.59 -9.08 12.47
N MET A 185 -10.26 -7.97 12.17
CA MET A 185 -11.38 -7.47 12.95
C MET A 185 -12.55 -8.45 12.97
N VAL A 186 -12.79 -9.19 11.89
CA VAL A 186 -13.83 -10.25 11.86
C VAL A 186 -13.50 -11.35 12.86
N GLY A 187 -12.25 -11.85 12.86
CA GLY A 187 -11.81 -12.87 13.83
C GLY A 187 -11.93 -12.38 15.27
N SER A 188 -11.49 -11.14 15.55
CA SER A 188 -11.62 -10.52 16.87
C SER A 188 -13.08 -10.36 17.30
N TRP A 189 -13.98 -10.03 16.35
CA TRP A 189 -15.42 -9.93 16.62
C TRP A 189 -16.03 -11.29 16.97
N VAL A 190 -15.74 -12.33 16.18
CA VAL A 190 -16.19 -13.70 16.45
C VAL A 190 -15.76 -14.15 17.83
N ALA A 191 -14.47 -13.95 18.16
CA ALA A 191 -13.91 -14.29 19.47
C ALA A 191 -14.53 -13.48 20.62
N ALA A 192 -14.86 -12.20 20.39
CA ALA A 192 -15.54 -11.36 21.38
C ALA A 192 -16.97 -11.83 21.63
N VAL A 193 -17.72 -12.19 20.58
CA VAL A 193 -19.08 -12.75 20.68
C VAL A 193 -19.07 -14.07 21.47
N ASN A 194 -18.15 -14.98 21.14
CA ASN A 194 -17.94 -16.23 21.89
C ASN A 194 -17.64 -15.96 23.37
N GLY A 195 -16.75 -15.00 23.63
CA GLY A 195 -16.43 -14.56 25.01
C GLY A 195 -17.65 -14.08 25.78
N VAL A 196 -18.52 -13.29 25.15
CA VAL A 196 -19.78 -12.82 25.77
C VAL A 196 -20.69 -13.99 26.11
N PHE A 197 -20.94 -14.92 25.16
CA PHE A 197 -21.79 -16.09 25.43
C PHE A 197 -21.20 -17.01 26.49
N SER A 198 -19.88 -17.21 26.49
CA SER A 198 -19.19 -17.96 27.54
C SER A 198 -19.35 -17.31 28.92
N LEU A 199 -19.26 -15.98 29.00
CA LEU A 199 -19.48 -15.25 30.26
C LEU A 199 -20.94 -15.31 30.75
N VAL A 200 -21.92 -15.23 29.84
CA VAL A 200 -23.34 -15.41 30.18
C VAL A 200 -23.57 -16.81 30.71
N ALA A 201 -22.98 -17.83 30.05
CA ALA A 201 -23.06 -19.22 30.51
C ALA A 201 -22.47 -19.42 31.92
N VAL A 202 -21.25 -18.93 32.14
CA VAL A 202 -20.57 -18.98 33.42
C VAL A 202 -21.33 -18.18 34.50
N GLY A 203 -21.76 -16.97 34.16
CA GLY A 203 -22.49 -16.08 35.06
C GLY A 203 -23.81 -16.68 35.51
N SER A 204 -24.59 -17.32 34.60
CA SER A 204 -25.80 -18.01 34.96
C SER A 204 -25.57 -19.18 35.92
N VAL A 205 -24.55 -19.99 35.68
CA VAL A 205 -24.18 -21.09 36.55
C VAL A 205 -23.74 -20.59 37.96
N LEU A 206 -22.87 -19.57 38.03
CA LEU A 206 -22.44 -19.01 39.29
C LEU A 206 -23.58 -18.39 40.11
N THR A 207 -24.53 -17.71 39.42
CA THR A 207 -25.71 -17.13 40.08
C THR A 207 -26.65 -18.19 40.66
N VAL A 208 -26.81 -19.30 39.95
CA VAL A 208 -27.61 -20.45 40.43
C VAL A 208 -26.93 -21.14 41.61
N LEU A 209 -25.61 -21.24 41.62
CA LEU A 209 -24.84 -21.84 42.71
C LEU A 209 -24.85 -20.93 43.97
N HIS A 210 -24.44 -19.69 43.81
CA HIS A 210 -24.52 -18.66 44.86
C HIS A 210 -24.28 -17.28 44.27
N PRO A 211 -25.16 -16.28 44.50
CA PRO A 211 -25.05 -14.97 43.85
C PRO A 211 -23.79 -14.16 44.21
N VAL A 212 -23.19 -14.43 45.36
CA VAL A 212 -21.90 -13.77 45.80
C VAL A 212 -20.71 -14.13 44.90
N LEU A 213 -20.75 -15.26 44.18
CA LEU A 213 -19.66 -15.70 43.30
C LEU A 213 -19.52 -14.82 42.06
N LEU A 214 -20.59 -14.19 41.58
CA LEU A 214 -20.55 -13.31 40.43
C LEU A 214 -19.72 -12.03 40.65
N PRO A 215 -19.95 -11.22 41.73
CA PRO A 215 -19.06 -10.09 42.02
C PRO A 215 -17.63 -10.50 42.34
N MET A 216 -17.40 -11.69 42.91
CA MET A 216 -16.06 -12.21 43.11
C MET A 216 -15.33 -12.52 41.78
N LEU A 217 -16.03 -13.05 40.79
CA LEU A 217 -15.48 -13.22 39.44
C LEU A 217 -15.06 -11.89 38.85
N LEU A 218 -15.87 -10.84 38.96
CA LEU A 218 -15.54 -9.50 38.47
C LEU A 218 -14.29 -8.96 39.19
N LEU A 219 -14.15 -9.20 40.51
CA LEU A 219 -12.98 -8.75 41.28
C LEU A 219 -11.67 -9.38 40.79
N ILE A 220 -11.68 -10.64 40.32
CA ILE A 220 -10.52 -11.32 39.74
C ILE A 220 -10.09 -10.68 38.43
N VAL A 221 -11.05 -10.23 37.61
CA VAL A 221 -10.79 -9.82 36.22
C VAL A 221 -10.45 -8.34 36.09
N LEU A 222 -10.99 -7.48 36.96
CA LEU A 222 -10.75 -6.04 36.92
C LEU A 222 -9.25 -5.67 36.88
N PRO A 223 -8.34 -6.26 37.71
CA PRO A 223 -6.92 -5.96 37.66
C PRO A 223 -6.28 -6.37 36.32
N ARG A 224 -6.66 -7.52 35.79
CA ARG A 224 -6.15 -8.02 34.48
C ARG A 224 -6.61 -7.14 33.32
N GLY A 225 -7.88 -6.75 33.31
CA GLY A 225 -8.42 -5.84 32.32
C GLY A 225 -7.74 -4.48 32.34
N TRP A 226 -7.51 -3.94 33.55
CA TRP A 226 -6.76 -2.69 33.72
C TRP A 226 -5.32 -2.82 33.22
N GLY A 227 -4.62 -3.92 33.57
CA GLY A 227 -3.26 -4.17 33.11
C GLY A 227 -3.15 -4.25 31.58
N ALA A 228 -4.02 -5.05 30.94
CA ALA A 228 -4.07 -5.20 29.50
C ALA A 228 -4.29 -3.85 28.77
N MET A 229 -5.24 -3.05 29.28
CA MET A 229 -5.52 -1.73 28.72
C MET A 229 -4.34 -0.77 28.85
N ARG A 230 -3.67 -0.74 30.03
CA ARG A 230 -2.52 0.13 30.27
C ARG A 230 -1.33 -0.25 29.39
N VAL A 231 -1.09 -1.55 29.19
CA VAL A 231 -0.05 -2.06 28.27
C VAL A 231 -0.36 -1.67 26.83
N SER A 232 -1.60 -1.86 26.38
CA SER A 232 -2.04 -1.49 25.02
C SER A 232 -1.87 0.00 24.76
N GLN A 233 -2.28 0.87 25.69
CA GLN A 233 -2.10 2.32 25.56
C GLN A 233 -0.63 2.73 25.45
N ARG A 234 0.24 2.19 26.31
CA ARG A 234 1.68 2.49 26.25
C ARG A 234 2.33 2.03 24.96
N ARG A 235 2.00 0.80 24.52
CA ARG A 235 2.48 0.26 23.24
C ARG A 235 2.06 1.12 22.07
N TYR A 236 0.81 1.61 22.07
CA TYR A 236 0.31 2.48 21.03
C TYR A 236 1.06 3.81 20.96
N VAL A 237 1.26 4.47 22.11
CA VAL A 237 2.01 5.74 22.19
C VAL A 237 3.43 5.57 21.66
N SER A 238 4.14 4.53 22.09
CA SER A 238 5.49 4.25 21.61
C SER A 238 5.51 3.93 20.12
N MET A 239 4.58 3.09 19.63
CA MET A 239 4.49 2.79 18.21
C MET A 239 4.36 4.06 17.36
N MET A 240 3.54 5.03 17.79
CA MET A 240 3.37 6.29 17.09
C MET A 240 4.63 7.14 17.06
N GLN A 241 5.34 7.23 18.18
CA GLN A 241 6.61 7.96 18.27
C GLN A 241 7.71 7.35 17.39
N TRP A 242 7.68 6.02 17.21
CA TRP A 242 8.72 5.27 16.51
C TRP A 242 8.40 4.94 15.04
N VAL A 243 7.24 5.33 14.53
CA VAL A 243 6.85 5.08 13.11
C VAL A 243 7.86 5.74 12.16
N GLU A 244 8.25 6.97 12.43
CA GLU A 244 9.18 7.73 11.58
C GLU A 244 10.58 7.11 11.61
N HIS A 245 11.05 6.73 12.80
CA HIS A 245 12.30 6.01 12.99
C HIS A 245 12.32 4.67 12.21
N SER A 246 11.25 3.90 12.29
CA SER A 246 11.11 2.65 11.53
C SER A 246 11.12 2.86 10.02
N ARG A 247 10.61 4.00 9.54
CA ARG A 247 10.67 4.38 8.12
C ARG A 247 12.08 4.74 7.70
N ALA A 248 12.78 5.58 8.47
CA ALA A 248 14.17 5.93 8.22
C ALA A 248 15.04 4.66 8.15
N GLN A 249 14.88 3.75 9.09
CA GLN A 249 15.55 2.45 9.11
C GLN A 249 15.23 1.61 7.85
N ARG A 250 13.97 1.64 7.39
CA ARG A 250 13.55 0.96 6.16
C ARG A 250 14.22 1.55 4.92
N VAL A 251 14.38 2.87 4.84
CA VAL A 251 15.09 3.53 3.74
C VAL A 251 16.54 3.02 3.67
N LEU A 252 17.26 2.95 4.80
CA LEU A 252 18.62 2.40 4.83
C LEU A 252 18.67 0.94 4.39
N SER A 253 17.72 0.13 4.84
CA SER A 253 17.61 -1.27 4.42
C SER A 253 17.36 -1.39 2.91
N GLN A 254 16.46 -0.57 2.35
CA GLN A 254 16.15 -0.56 0.93
C GLN A 254 17.36 -0.13 0.10
N LEU A 255 18.14 0.87 0.52
CA LEU A 255 19.37 1.29 -0.17
C LEU A 255 20.37 0.16 -0.28
N LEU A 256 20.56 -0.63 0.79
CA LEU A 256 21.48 -1.78 0.78
C LEU A 256 21.00 -2.95 -0.07
N THR A 257 19.71 -3.12 -0.24
CA THR A 257 19.10 -4.24 -0.98
C THR A 257 18.62 -3.84 -2.38
N SER A 258 18.53 -2.55 -2.68
CA SER A 258 18.07 -2.03 -3.96
C SER A 258 19.07 -2.32 -5.07
N ARG A 259 18.56 -2.80 -6.20
CA ARG A 259 19.34 -2.99 -7.42
C ARG A 259 19.87 -1.67 -8.00
N THR A 260 19.08 -0.63 -7.93
CA THR A 260 19.43 0.70 -8.45
C THR A 260 20.57 1.33 -7.68
N ALA A 261 20.56 1.22 -6.34
CA ALA A 261 21.63 1.74 -5.49
C ALA A 261 22.86 0.84 -5.43
N ALA A 262 22.76 -0.43 -5.88
CA ALA A 262 23.82 -1.43 -5.70
C ALA A 262 25.17 -1.04 -6.33
N GLN A 263 25.16 -0.30 -7.44
CA GLN A 263 26.39 0.16 -8.11
C GLN A 263 27.09 1.24 -7.27
N GLU A 264 26.36 2.27 -6.86
CA GLU A 264 26.90 3.36 -6.04
C GLU A 264 27.36 2.87 -4.67
N VAL A 265 26.59 2.02 -4.02
CA VAL A 265 26.94 1.40 -2.73
C VAL A 265 28.29 0.67 -2.81
N ARG A 266 28.57 -0.01 -3.94
CA ARG A 266 29.82 -0.75 -4.12
C ARG A 266 30.97 0.14 -4.55
N VAL A 267 30.77 1.00 -5.56
CA VAL A 267 31.82 1.87 -6.09
C VAL A 267 32.31 2.87 -5.04
N HIS A 268 31.40 3.44 -4.28
CA HIS A 268 31.76 4.38 -3.21
C HIS A 268 32.13 3.69 -1.89
N GLY A 269 31.98 2.36 -1.78
CA GLY A 269 32.30 1.61 -0.57
C GLY A 269 31.42 1.94 0.64
N VAL A 270 30.25 2.55 0.41
CA VAL A 270 29.40 3.08 1.48
C VAL A 270 28.58 2.02 2.23
N GLY A 271 28.63 0.75 1.82
CA GLY A 271 27.83 -0.33 2.43
C GLY A 271 28.07 -0.47 3.94
N GLY A 272 29.34 -0.43 4.37
CA GLY A 272 29.69 -0.48 5.80
C GLY A 272 29.26 0.77 6.57
N TRP A 273 29.25 1.93 5.93
CA TRP A 273 28.81 3.19 6.51
C TRP A 273 27.28 3.17 6.71
N VAL A 274 26.49 2.83 5.70
CA VAL A 274 25.03 2.69 5.80
C VAL A 274 24.64 1.65 6.87
N LEU A 275 25.36 0.52 6.92
CA LEU A 275 25.10 -0.53 7.91
C LEU A 275 25.37 -0.07 9.36
N ARG A 276 26.39 0.78 9.58
CA ARG A 276 26.62 1.37 10.92
C ARG A 276 25.47 2.27 11.35
N HIS A 277 24.96 3.13 10.48
CA HIS A 277 23.80 3.96 10.77
C HIS A 277 22.55 3.11 11.03
N TYR A 278 22.31 2.08 10.21
CA TYR A 278 21.23 1.12 10.43
C TYR A 278 21.33 0.45 11.82
N ARG A 279 22.53 0.02 12.22
CA ARG A 279 22.76 -0.60 13.54
C ARG A 279 22.46 0.38 14.68
N SER A 280 22.97 1.59 14.61
CA SER A 280 22.70 2.63 15.61
C SER A 280 21.19 2.90 15.78
N MET A 281 20.46 2.94 14.66
CA MET A 281 19.00 3.08 14.71
C MET A 281 18.32 1.82 15.25
N ALA A 282 18.81 0.62 14.89
CA ALA A 282 18.26 -0.64 15.37
C ALA A 282 18.48 -0.80 16.90
N GLU A 283 19.65 -0.41 17.42
CA GLU A 283 19.96 -0.42 18.83
C GLU A 283 19.02 0.50 19.65
N ALA A 284 18.76 1.71 19.14
CA ALA A 284 17.80 2.62 19.75
C ALA A 284 16.38 2.03 19.80
N ALA A 285 15.94 1.38 18.70
CA ALA A 285 14.66 0.69 18.66
C ALA A 285 14.61 -0.51 19.63
N GLU A 286 15.69 -1.28 19.75
CA GLU A 286 15.82 -2.40 20.69
C GLU A 286 15.72 -1.93 22.15
N GLU A 287 16.37 -0.82 22.51
CA GLU A 287 16.27 -0.23 23.85
C GLU A 287 14.82 0.13 24.18
N GLU A 288 14.09 0.78 23.27
CA GLU A 288 12.69 1.12 23.48
C GLU A 288 11.80 -0.13 23.58
N HIS A 289 11.99 -1.12 22.70
CA HIS A 289 11.27 -2.39 22.81
C HIS A 289 11.54 -3.10 24.13
N THR A 290 12.78 -3.08 24.60
CA THR A 290 13.18 -3.66 25.90
C THR A 290 12.55 -2.92 27.06
N ARG A 291 12.50 -1.57 27.00
CA ARG A 291 11.81 -0.73 27.99
C ARG A 291 10.32 -1.08 28.06
N LEU A 292 9.65 -1.15 26.91
CA LEU A 292 8.24 -1.53 26.82
C LEU A 292 7.98 -2.95 27.34
N ALA A 293 8.86 -3.89 27.04
CA ALA A 293 8.75 -5.27 27.52
C ALA A 293 8.86 -5.34 29.06
N ARG A 294 9.79 -4.58 29.67
CA ARG A 294 9.92 -4.47 31.14
C ARG A 294 8.69 -3.83 31.76
N ASP A 295 8.20 -2.73 31.19
CA ASP A 295 7.00 -2.03 31.64
C ASP A 295 5.75 -2.92 31.55
N LYS A 296 5.65 -3.71 30.48
CA LYS A 296 4.61 -4.72 30.28
C LYS A 296 4.71 -5.80 31.37
N ALA A 297 5.89 -6.39 31.55
CA ALA A 297 6.11 -7.45 32.52
C ALA A 297 5.77 -6.99 33.94
N LEU A 298 6.18 -5.77 34.35
CA LEU A 298 5.85 -5.22 35.67
C LEU A 298 4.33 -4.98 35.82
N THR A 299 3.68 -4.45 34.79
CA THR A 299 2.22 -4.19 34.79
C THR A 299 1.45 -5.51 34.88
N GLU A 300 1.85 -6.53 34.13
CA GLU A 300 1.25 -7.86 34.14
C GLU A 300 1.49 -8.57 35.49
N LEU A 301 2.68 -8.43 36.06
CA LEU A 301 2.99 -8.98 37.39
C LEU A 301 2.07 -8.37 38.46
N LEU A 302 1.92 -7.04 38.51
CA LEU A 302 1.03 -6.37 39.44
C LEU A 302 -0.42 -6.80 39.23
N ALA A 303 -0.89 -6.85 37.99
CA ALA A 303 -2.23 -7.31 37.64
C ALA A 303 -2.46 -8.78 38.05
N ALA A 304 -1.45 -9.64 37.85
CA ALA A 304 -1.48 -11.04 38.28
C ALA A 304 -1.49 -11.18 39.82
N ALA A 305 -0.70 -10.39 40.54
CA ALA A 305 -0.68 -10.39 42.00
C ALA A 305 -2.05 -9.99 42.58
N PHE A 306 -2.63 -8.88 42.11
CA PHE A 306 -3.97 -8.48 42.56
C PHE A 306 -5.06 -9.49 42.13
N GLY A 307 -4.97 -10.03 40.92
CA GLY A 307 -5.86 -11.10 40.46
C GLY A 307 -5.70 -12.39 41.24
N GLY A 308 -4.48 -12.71 41.67
CA GLY A 308 -4.18 -13.84 42.56
C GLY A 308 -4.79 -13.69 43.96
N LEU A 309 -4.63 -12.50 44.57
CA LEU A 309 -5.28 -12.18 45.86
C LEU A 309 -6.81 -12.23 45.76
N ALA A 310 -7.39 -11.70 44.71
CA ALA A 310 -8.81 -11.79 44.47
C ALA A 310 -9.28 -13.24 44.25
N SER A 311 -8.50 -14.06 43.57
CA SER A 311 -8.77 -15.50 43.39
C SER A 311 -8.68 -16.23 44.74
N LEU A 312 -7.69 -15.93 45.56
CA LEU A 312 -7.58 -16.50 46.91
C LEU A 312 -8.79 -16.14 47.78
N ALA A 313 -9.19 -14.87 47.78
CA ALA A 313 -10.38 -14.41 48.48
C ALA A 313 -11.66 -15.12 47.99
N THR A 314 -11.79 -15.32 46.66
CA THR A 314 -12.92 -16.02 46.05
C THR A 314 -12.95 -17.49 46.49
N TYR A 315 -11.83 -18.17 46.47
CA TYR A 315 -11.77 -19.59 46.89
C TYR A 315 -11.93 -19.74 48.40
N ALA A 316 -11.43 -18.81 49.22
CA ALA A 316 -11.66 -18.79 50.65
C ALA A 316 -13.16 -18.57 50.96
N THR A 317 -13.82 -17.64 50.26
CA THR A 317 -15.28 -17.44 50.38
C THR A 317 -16.05 -18.69 49.98
N LEU A 318 -15.67 -19.34 48.89
CA LEU A 318 -16.30 -20.58 48.43
C LEU A 318 -16.11 -21.70 49.45
N LEU A 319 -14.92 -21.83 50.02
CA LEU A 319 -14.65 -22.79 51.09
C LEU A 319 -15.52 -22.52 52.34
N ALA A 320 -15.63 -21.26 52.76
CA ALA A 320 -16.49 -20.87 53.88
C ALA A 320 -17.96 -21.20 53.61
N LEU A 321 -18.47 -21.00 52.38
CA LEU A 321 -19.82 -21.38 51.99
C LEU A 321 -20.04 -22.89 51.99
N ILE A 322 -19.03 -23.69 51.65
CA ILE A 322 -19.08 -25.16 51.74
C ILE A 322 -19.10 -25.60 53.20
N LEU A 323 -18.19 -25.06 54.04
CA LEU A 323 -18.12 -25.41 55.44
C LEU A 323 -19.37 -25.00 56.25
N SER A 324 -20.01 -23.89 55.86
CA SER A 324 -21.29 -23.44 56.44
C SER A 324 -22.51 -24.18 55.92
N GLY A 325 -22.33 -25.14 55.00
CA GLY A 325 -23.45 -25.93 54.43
C GLY A 325 -24.33 -25.19 53.40
N HIS A 326 -23.98 -23.96 53.01
CA HIS A 326 -24.73 -23.20 52.01
C HIS A 326 -24.47 -23.68 50.57
N VAL A 327 -23.37 -24.38 50.31
CA VAL A 327 -22.99 -24.91 49.00
C VAL A 327 -22.51 -26.35 49.16
N GLU A 328 -23.06 -27.30 48.41
CA GLU A 328 -22.57 -28.67 48.35
C GLU A 328 -21.17 -28.76 47.78
N ILE A 329 -20.36 -29.76 48.19
CA ILE A 329 -18.98 -29.96 47.71
C ILE A 329 -18.94 -30.11 46.19
N ALA A 330 -19.85 -30.84 45.59
CA ALA A 330 -19.97 -31.01 44.13
C ALA A 330 -20.23 -29.69 43.41
N ALA A 331 -21.14 -28.87 43.98
CA ALA A 331 -21.43 -27.54 43.48
C ALA A 331 -20.21 -26.61 43.63
N GLY A 332 -19.46 -26.73 44.73
CA GLY A 332 -18.21 -26.00 44.96
C GLY A 332 -17.14 -26.32 43.93
N ALA A 333 -16.94 -27.61 43.61
CA ALA A 333 -16.00 -28.00 42.54
C ALA A 333 -16.40 -27.43 41.14
N THR A 334 -17.72 -27.42 40.84
CA THR A 334 -18.23 -26.79 39.63
C THR A 334 -17.98 -25.27 39.62
N ALA A 335 -18.13 -24.61 40.79
CA ALA A 335 -17.89 -23.17 40.92
C ALA A 335 -16.40 -22.82 40.70
N VAL A 336 -15.45 -23.61 41.20
CA VAL A 336 -14.00 -23.44 40.95
C VAL A 336 -13.71 -23.44 39.46
N LEU A 337 -14.24 -24.42 38.71
CA LEU A 337 -14.05 -24.53 37.28
C LEU A 337 -14.73 -23.36 36.53
N ALA A 338 -15.94 -23.00 36.93
CA ALA A 338 -16.67 -21.87 36.33
C ALA A 338 -15.94 -20.53 36.56
N VAL A 339 -15.42 -20.28 37.78
CA VAL A 339 -14.61 -19.08 38.07
C VAL A 339 -13.33 -19.05 37.22
N ARG A 340 -12.64 -20.17 37.08
CA ARG A 340 -11.43 -20.28 36.26
C ARG A 340 -11.71 -20.00 34.78
N THR A 341 -12.73 -20.66 34.24
CA THR A 341 -13.10 -20.47 32.82
C THR A 341 -13.66 -19.08 32.59
N GLY A 342 -14.50 -18.56 33.47
CA GLY A 342 -15.05 -17.22 33.39
C GLY A 342 -13.96 -16.13 33.43
N SER A 343 -12.95 -16.30 34.31
CA SER A 343 -11.84 -15.36 34.35
C SER A 343 -10.99 -15.38 33.08
N ALA A 344 -10.81 -16.56 32.46
CA ALA A 344 -10.13 -16.67 31.15
C ALA A 344 -10.96 -16.06 30.02
N ALA A 345 -12.26 -16.35 29.96
CA ALA A 345 -13.18 -15.82 28.95
C ALA A 345 -13.27 -14.28 29.01
N LEU A 346 -13.33 -13.70 30.23
CA LEU A 346 -13.37 -12.26 30.39
C LEU A 346 -12.03 -11.59 30.03
N GLY A 347 -10.90 -12.25 30.35
CA GLY A 347 -9.58 -11.82 29.90
C GLY A 347 -9.45 -11.79 28.39
N ALA A 348 -9.90 -12.85 27.72
CA ALA A 348 -9.95 -12.94 26.25
C ALA A 348 -10.89 -11.88 25.64
N LEU A 349 -12.06 -11.64 26.25
CA LEU A 349 -12.98 -10.61 25.80
C LEU A 349 -12.34 -9.20 25.83
N VAL A 350 -11.68 -8.85 26.93
CA VAL A 350 -10.96 -7.56 27.04
C VAL A 350 -9.89 -7.44 25.96
N GLN A 351 -9.13 -8.52 25.72
CA GLN A 351 -8.11 -8.56 24.68
C GLN A 351 -8.73 -8.35 23.29
N ASN A 352 -9.79 -9.08 22.97
CA ASN A 352 -10.47 -8.98 21.66
C ASN A 352 -11.10 -7.60 21.45
N VAL A 353 -11.71 -7.01 22.47
CA VAL A 353 -12.25 -5.64 22.42
C VAL A 353 -11.16 -4.62 22.15
N ASN A 354 -9.98 -4.74 22.79
CA ASN A 354 -8.84 -3.88 22.54
C ASN A 354 -8.32 -4.06 21.10
N SER A 355 -8.19 -5.31 20.61
CA SER A 355 -7.79 -5.59 19.24
C SER A 355 -8.80 -5.02 18.23
N MET A 356 -10.11 -5.18 18.48
CA MET A 356 -11.15 -4.58 17.62
C MET A 356 -11.06 -3.06 17.60
N HIS A 357 -10.76 -2.42 18.72
CA HIS A 357 -10.57 -0.97 18.77
C HIS A 357 -9.40 -0.54 17.90
N GLU A 358 -8.23 -1.18 18.03
CA GLU A 358 -7.06 -0.93 17.19
C GLU A 358 -7.38 -1.09 15.70
N GLN A 359 -7.97 -2.23 15.34
CA GLN A 359 -8.33 -2.55 13.96
C GLN A 359 -9.38 -1.59 13.37
N SER A 360 -10.31 -1.10 14.20
CA SER A 360 -11.35 -0.15 13.76
C SER A 360 -10.80 1.19 13.31
N LEU A 361 -9.58 1.55 13.73
CA LEU A 361 -8.93 2.79 13.32
C LEU A 361 -8.50 2.72 11.85
N TYR A 362 -7.97 1.56 11.44
CA TYR A 362 -7.61 1.34 10.03
C TYR A 362 -8.83 1.27 9.12
N VAL A 363 -9.96 0.73 9.61
CA VAL A 363 -11.23 0.77 8.86
C VAL A 363 -11.74 2.22 8.72
N ALA A 364 -11.57 3.05 9.74
CA ALA A 364 -11.91 4.47 9.64
C ALA A 364 -11.01 5.24 8.66
N ASP A 365 -9.75 4.84 8.51
CA ASP A 365 -8.84 5.40 7.50
C ASP A 365 -9.28 5.02 6.08
N LEU A 366 -9.83 3.82 5.87
CA LEU A 366 -10.47 3.44 4.60
C LEU A 366 -11.64 4.37 4.26
N ASP A 367 -12.55 4.61 5.21
CA ASP A 367 -13.69 5.51 4.98
C ASP A 367 -13.24 6.93 4.60
N ARG A 368 -12.17 7.42 5.22
CA ARG A 368 -11.57 8.72 4.88
C ARG A 368 -10.95 8.73 3.50
N PHE A 369 -10.16 7.69 3.20
CA PHE A 369 -9.55 7.56 1.89
C PHE A 369 -10.63 7.54 0.79
N LEU A 370 -11.69 6.75 0.97
CA LEU A 370 -12.78 6.68 -0.01
C LEU A 370 -13.52 8.01 -0.16
N ALA A 371 -13.73 8.75 0.94
CA ALA A 371 -14.34 10.07 0.91
C ALA A 371 -13.45 11.10 0.20
N GLU A 372 -12.13 11.06 0.41
CA GLU A 372 -11.17 11.94 -0.26
C GLU A 372 -11.01 11.58 -1.72
N ALA A 373 -10.84 10.29 -2.03
CA ALA A 373 -10.78 9.79 -3.40
C ALA A 373 -12.04 10.13 -4.21
N ALA A 374 -13.22 10.07 -3.59
CA ALA A 374 -14.47 10.48 -4.25
C ALA A 374 -14.55 11.98 -4.50
N ARG A 375 -13.98 12.83 -3.61
CA ARG A 375 -13.93 14.29 -3.82
C ARG A 375 -12.97 14.70 -4.91
N GLN A 376 -11.89 13.96 -5.06
CA GLN A 376 -10.79 14.24 -6.00
C GLN A 376 -10.81 13.27 -7.20
N SER A 377 -11.91 12.57 -7.43
CA SER A 377 -12.03 11.67 -8.58
C SER A 377 -12.30 12.45 -9.86
N VAL A 378 -11.77 11.96 -10.96
CA VAL A 378 -12.17 12.39 -12.30
C VAL A 378 -13.67 12.20 -12.42
N PRO A 379 -14.45 13.25 -12.74
CA PRO A 379 -15.90 13.15 -12.87
C PRO A 379 -16.31 12.13 -13.93
N ASP A 380 -17.34 11.35 -13.64
CA ASP A 380 -17.95 10.46 -14.63
C ASP A 380 -18.89 11.26 -15.53
N GLY A 381 -18.73 11.14 -16.86
CA GLY A 381 -19.52 11.86 -17.84
C GLY A 381 -19.04 13.30 -18.01
N GLY A 382 -19.85 14.10 -18.69
CA GLY A 382 -19.55 15.46 -19.05
C GLY A 382 -20.11 15.76 -20.45
N ARG A 383 -19.66 16.84 -21.06
CA ARG A 383 -20.03 17.21 -22.43
C ARG A 383 -19.31 16.29 -23.42
N ASP A 384 -20.07 15.72 -24.35
CA ASP A 384 -19.49 14.84 -25.38
C ASP A 384 -18.51 15.60 -26.28
N LEU A 385 -17.38 14.95 -26.58
CA LEU A 385 -16.41 15.44 -27.53
C LEU A 385 -16.77 15.01 -28.96
N PRO A 386 -16.42 15.80 -29.97
CA PRO A 386 -16.48 15.37 -31.35
C PRO A 386 -15.64 14.11 -31.59
N GLN A 387 -16.15 13.17 -32.41
CA GLN A 387 -15.39 11.95 -32.76
C GLN A 387 -14.06 12.26 -33.48
N ARG A 388 -13.94 13.41 -34.12
CA ARG A 388 -12.74 13.91 -34.79
C ARG A 388 -12.46 15.32 -34.30
N VAL A 389 -11.49 15.46 -33.44
CA VAL A 389 -11.00 16.75 -32.98
C VAL A 389 -10.13 17.38 -34.07
N ARG A 390 -10.44 18.63 -34.43
CA ARG A 390 -9.75 19.41 -35.48
C ARG A 390 -8.74 20.39 -34.90
N SER A 391 -8.93 20.84 -33.67
CA SER A 391 -8.01 21.74 -33.00
C SER A 391 -8.12 21.62 -31.49
N VAL A 392 -7.00 21.84 -30.80
CA VAL A 392 -6.97 22.06 -29.37
C VAL A 392 -6.43 23.45 -29.13
N ARG A 393 -7.17 24.29 -28.42
CA ARG A 393 -6.82 25.70 -28.17
C ARG A 393 -6.67 25.98 -26.71
N PHE A 394 -5.62 26.70 -26.39
CA PHE A 394 -5.36 27.25 -25.06
C PHE A 394 -5.68 28.72 -25.08
N HIS A 395 -6.45 29.20 -24.11
CA HIS A 395 -6.84 30.60 -23.95
C HIS A 395 -6.40 31.08 -22.58
N ASP A 396 -5.31 31.84 -22.52
CA ASP A 396 -4.72 32.47 -21.34
C ASP A 396 -4.60 31.53 -20.14
N VAL A 397 -4.09 30.34 -20.42
CA VAL A 397 -4.01 29.21 -19.48
C VAL A 397 -2.89 29.43 -18.48
N SER A 398 -3.25 29.35 -17.18
CA SER A 398 -2.28 29.34 -16.09
C SER A 398 -2.51 28.14 -15.16
N PHE A 399 -1.41 27.62 -14.61
CA PHE A 399 -1.42 26.47 -13.70
C PHE A 399 -0.27 26.53 -12.70
N THR A 400 -0.60 26.30 -11.42
CA THR A 400 0.36 26.25 -10.30
C THR A 400 0.27 24.89 -9.59
N TYR A 401 1.38 24.22 -9.39
CA TYR A 401 1.40 22.98 -8.61
C TYR A 401 1.08 23.25 -7.13
N PRO A 402 0.36 22.32 -6.46
CA PRO A 402 0.11 22.43 -5.03
C PRO A 402 1.42 22.65 -4.23
N GLY A 403 1.41 23.62 -3.31
CA GLY A 403 2.59 23.95 -2.50
C GLY A 403 3.70 24.73 -3.20
N ARG A 404 3.46 25.26 -4.42
CA ARG A 404 4.34 26.19 -5.11
C ARG A 404 3.69 27.58 -5.15
N ASP A 405 4.52 28.64 -5.02
CA ASP A 405 4.04 30.02 -5.09
C ASP A 405 4.06 30.58 -6.52
N ALA A 406 4.89 30.03 -7.39
CA ALA A 406 5.03 30.49 -8.78
C ALA A 406 4.31 29.55 -9.76
N PRO A 407 3.59 30.11 -10.77
CA PRO A 407 2.95 29.30 -11.79
C PRO A 407 3.98 28.55 -12.64
N ALA A 408 3.66 27.29 -12.97
CA ALA A 408 4.45 26.47 -13.88
C ALA A 408 4.12 26.78 -15.34
N VAL A 409 2.89 27.22 -15.60
CA VAL A 409 2.40 27.78 -16.88
C VAL A 409 1.65 29.06 -16.55
N ASP A 410 1.91 30.15 -17.29
CA ASP A 410 1.47 31.48 -16.98
C ASP A 410 0.96 32.19 -18.25
N GLU A 411 -0.36 32.40 -18.35
CA GLU A 411 -1.08 33.07 -19.44
C GLU A 411 -0.71 32.53 -20.84
N VAL A 412 -0.63 31.21 -21.02
CA VAL A 412 -0.27 30.61 -22.30
C VAL A 412 -1.49 30.48 -23.20
N SER A 413 -1.39 31.07 -24.41
CA SER A 413 -2.37 30.94 -25.49
C SER A 413 -1.67 30.30 -26.69
N LEU A 414 -2.20 29.17 -27.21
CA LEU A 414 -1.66 28.48 -28.39
C LEU A 414 -2.75 27.64 -29.06
N ASP A 415 -2.53 27.28 -30.34
CA ASP A 415 -3.41 26.43 -31.13
C ASP A 415 -2.67 25.19 -31.66
N ILE A 416 -3.24 24.01 -31.46
CA ILE A 416 -2.70 22.74 -31.93
C ILE A 416 -3.64 22.22 -33.03
N PRO A 417 -3.34 22.47 -34.30
CA PRO A 417 -4.17 22.04 -35.43
C PRO A 417 -4.06 20.54 -35.68
N ALA A 418 -5.16 19.89 -36.05
CA ALA A 418 -5.18 18.48 -36.38
C ALA A 418 -4.30 18.10 -37.55
N GLY A 419 -3.74 16.87 -37.54
CA GLY A 419 -2.96 16.33 -38.65
C GLY A 419 -1.61 17.03 -38.84
N ARG A 420 -1.11 17.73 -37.83
CA ARG A 420 0.16 18.45 -37.84
C ARG A 420 1.13 17.90 -36.79
N VAL A 421 2.41 18.16 -37.06
CA VAL A 421 3.49 17.95 -36.08
C VAL A 421 3.77 19.27 -35.38
N VAL A 422 3.47 19.34 -34.13
CA VAL A 422 3.70 20.52 -33.28
C VAL A 422 4.88 20.22 -32.33
N ALA A 423 5.86 21.10 -32.27
CA ALA A 423 6.99 20.96 -31.34
C ALA A 423 6.89 21.96 -30.19
N LEU A 424 7.07 21.46 -28.97
CA LEU A 424 7.22 22.27 -27.76
C LEU A 424 8.70 22.27 -27.35
N VAL A 425 9.33 23.43 -27.40
CA VAL A 425 10.77 23.58 -27.07
C VAL A 425 10.97 24.61 -25.97
N GLY A 426 12.10 24.54 -25.29
CA GLY A 426 12.48 25.47 -24.22
C GLY A 426 13.44 24.82 -23.23
N GLU A 427 14.01 25.63 -22.37
CA GLU A 427 14.92 25.18 -21.32
C GLU A 427 14.24 24.25 -20.31
N ASN A 428 15.05 23.52 -19.52
CA ASN A 428 14.51 22.72 -18.43
C ASN A 428 13.79 23.61 -17.42
N GLY A 429 12.60 23.18 -16.96
CA GLY A 429 11.76 23.98 -16.06
C GLY A 429 10.96 25.10 -16.78
N SER A 430 10.92 25.16 -18.11
CA SER A 430 10.13 26.17 -18.84
C SER A 430 8.62 25.90 -18.86
N GLY A 431 8.14 24.77 -18.32
CA GLY A 431 6.70 24.44 -18.26
C GLY A 431 6.23 23.43 -19.30
N LYS A 432 7.09 22.86 -20.16
CA LYS A 432 6.72 21.93 -21.23
C LYS A 432 5.92 20.72 -20.77
N SER A 433 6.43 19.97 -19.78
CA SER A 433 5.75 18.76 -19.27
C SER A 433 4.44 19.11 -18.54
N THR A 434 4.36 20.31 -17.93
CA THR A 434 3.10 20.82 -17.35
C THR A 434 2.09 21.12 -18.45
N LEU A 435 2.53 21.75 -19.56
CA LEU A 435 1.66 22.02 -20.70
C LEU A 435 1.15 20.72 -21.34
N VAL A 436 1.97 19.67 -21.39
CA VAL A 436 1.56 18.32 -21.83
C VAL A 436 0.47 17.75 -20.94
N LYS A 437 0.60 17.83 -19.61
CA LYS A 437 -0.41 17.35 -18.66
C LYS A 437 -1.73 18.11 -18.81
N LEU A 438 -1.67 19.42 -19.07
CA LEU A 438 -2.83 20.26 -19.33
C LEU A 438 -3.47 19.90 -20.68
N LEU A 439 -2.67 19.76 -21.75
CA LEU A 439 -3.11 19.36 -23.09
C LEU A 439 -3.85 18.01 -23.09
N THR A 440 -3.32 17.05 -22.35
CA THR A 440 -3.88 15.70 -22.26
C THR A 440 -5.07 15.59 -21.31
N GLY A 441 -5.43 16.68 -20.63
CA GLY A 441 -6.48 16.69 -19.63
C GLY A 441 -6.13 15.97 -18.34
N LEU A 442 -4.87 15.63 -18.08
CA LEU A 442 -4.40 15.06 -16.80
C LEU A 442 -4.41 16.12 -15.69
N HIS A 443 -4.21 17.38 -16.03
CA HIS A 443 -4.42 18.54 -15.18
C HIS A 443 -5.46 19.47 -15.80
N LEU A 444 -6.17 20.18 -14.95
CA LEU A 444 -7.04 21.27 -15.36
C LEU A 444 -6.37 22.61 -15.03
N PRO A 445 -6.57 23.66 -15.83
CA PRO A 445 -5.99 24.96 -15.56
C PRO A 445 -6.62 25.63 -14.33
N ASP A 446 -5.83 26.44 -13.59
CA ASP A 446 -6.33 27.27 -12.49
C ASP A 446 -7.09 28.50 -13.03
N SER A 447 -6.66 29.00 -14.19
CA SER A 447 -7.32 30.10 -14.92
C SER A 447 -7.13 29.93 -16.43
N GLY A 448 -7.97 30.59 -17.20
CA GLY A 448 -8.09 30.37 -18.65
C GLY A 448 -8.90 29.11 -18.95
N ARG A 449 -8.83 28.62 -20.19
CA ARG A 449 -9.53 27.39 -20.61
C ARG A 449 -8.79 26.68 -21.72
N ILE A 450 -9.02 25.36 -21.82
CA ILE A 450 -8.49 24.52 -22.89
C ILE A 450 -9.66 23.92 -23.65
N GLU A 451 -9.78 24.25 -24.92
CA GLU A 451 -10.89 23.81 -25.75
C GLU A 451 -10.46 22.74 -26.75
N TRP A 452 -11.21 21.65 -26.80
CA TRP A 452 -11.15 20.63 -27.86
C TRP A 452 -12.33 20.84 -28.80
N ASP A 453 -12.09 21.45 -29.98
CA ASP A 453 -13.15 21.90 -30.94
C ASP A 453 -14.27 22.70 -30.29
N GLY A 454 -13.93 23.62 -29.39
CA GLY A 454 -14.90 24.50 -28.71
C GLY A 454 -15.59 23.86 -27.50
N VAL A 455 -15.19 22.67 -27.08
CA VAL A 455 -15.61 22.07 -25.82
C VAL A 455 -14.49 22.23 -24.80
N ASP A 456 -14.78 22.90 -23.69
CA ASP A 456 -13.81 23.05 -22.59
C ASP A 456 -13.53 21.69 -21.95
N VAL A 457 -12.25 21.35 -21.78
CA VAL A 457 -11.81 20.10 -21.15
C VAL A 457 -12.32 19.97 -19.72
N ALA A 458 -12.52 21.09 -19.03
CA ALA A 458 -13.09 21.09 -17.68
C ALA A 458 -14.56 20.64 -17.64
N GLU A 459 -15.31 20.85 -18.75
CA GLU A 459 -16.71 20.44 -18.89
C GLU A 459 -16.87 19.12 -19.66
N ALA A 460 -15.84 18.69 -20.37
CA ALA A 460 -15.86 17.51 -21.23
C ALA A 460 -15.90 16.20 -20.42
N ASP A 461 -16.46 15.16 -21.04
CA ASP A 461 -16.25 13.79 -20.56
C ASP A 461 -14.76 13.42 -20.69
N ARG A 462 -14.08 13.42 -19.58
CA ARG A 462 -12.62 13.17 -19.49
C ARG A 462 -12.22 11.79 -19.99
N ALA A 463 -13.12 10.79 -19.90
CA ALA A 463 -12.86 9.47 -20.47
C ALA A 463 -12.75 9.55 -22.00
N GLN A 464 -13.54 10.39 -22.66
CA GLN A 464 -13.44 10.63 -24.10
C GLN A 464 -12.18 11.42 -24.47
N VAL A 465 -11.75 12.38 -23.63
CA VAL A 465 -10.45 13.08 -23.80
C VAL A 465 -9.32 12.05 -23.76
N PHE A 466 -9.27 11.24 -22.70
CA PHE A 466 -8.22 10.22 -22.55
C PHE A 466 -8.25 9.17 -23.66
N ALA A 467 -9.43 8.80 -24.17
CA ALA A 467 -9.54 7.85 -25.28
C ALA A 467 -8.91 8.38 -26.58
N GLN A 468 -8.88 9.70 -26.78
CA GLN A 468 -8.30 10.35 -27.96
C GLN A 468 -6.80 10.66 -27.83
N VAL A 469 -6.18 10.42 -26.65
CA VAL A 469 -4.77 10.73 -26.38
C VAL A 469 -3.95 9.47 -26.32
N SER A 470 -2.76 9.48 -26.90
CA SER A 470 -1.66 8.55 -26.63
C SER A 470 -0.46 9.32 -26.11
N LEU A 471 0.09 8.88 -24.99
CA LEU A 471 1.17 9.55 -24.32
C LEU A 471 2.39 8.63 -24.22
N LEU A 472 3.51 9.09 -24.76
CA LEU A 472 4.83 8.49 -24.59
C LEU A 472 5.68 9.44 -23.73
N ASN A 473 5.74 9.19 -22.43
CA ASN A 473 6.54 9.99 -21.49
C ASN A 473 8.03 9.69 -21.61
N GLN A 474 8.86 10.61 -21.15
CA GLN A 474 10.31 10.43 -21.02
C GLN A 474 10.64 9.21 -20.14
N GLU A 475 10.00 9.10 -18.97
CA GLU A 475 10.07 7.96 -18.06
C GLU A 475 8.73 7.20 -18.11
N PHE A 476 8.49 6.46 -19.18
CA PHE A 476 7.29 5.63 -19.26
C PHE A 476 7.44 4.35 -18.43
N GLU A 477 6.31 3.88 -17.89
CA GLU A 477 6.28 2.71 -17.01
C GLU A 477 6.65 1.42 -17.77
N ARG A 478 7.59 0.66 -17.19
CA ARG A 478 8.06 -0.63 -17.67
C ARG A 478 7.26 -1.72 -16.96
N TRP A 479 6.08 -2.01 -17.49
CA TRP A 479 5.18 -2.97 -16.85
C TRP A 479 5.79 -4.37 -16.77
N PRO A 480 5.78 -5.03 -15.61
CA PRO A 480 6.30 -6.37 -15.43
C PRO A 480 5.34 -7.42 -16.00
N PHE A 481 4.97 -7.26 -17.27
CA PHE A 481 4.03 -8.08 -18.02
C PHE A 481 4.72 -8.66 -19.26
N THR A 482 3.98 -9.49 -20.04
CA THR A 482 4.51 -10.01 -21.31
C THR A 482 4.72 -8.90 -22.33
N ALA A 483 5.53 -9.13 -23.35
CA ALA A 483 5.72 -8.17 -24.44
C ALA A 483 4.39 -7.83 -25.11
N ALA A 484 3.54 -8.82 -25.36
CA ALA A 484 2.18 -8.63 -25.90
C ALA A 484 1.32 -7.73 -24.99
N ALA A 485 1.33 -7.96 -23.69
CA ALA A 485 0.58 -7.15 -22.74
C ALA A 485 1.14 -5.71 -22.67
N ASN A 486 2.47 -5.54 -22.73
CA ASN A 486 3.11 -4.23 -22.74
C ASN A 486 2.73 -3.37 -23.96
N ILE A 487 2.52 -3.96 -25.12
CA ILE A 487 2.01 -3.27 -26.31
C ILE A 487 0.49 -3.10 -26.17
N GLY A 488 -0.22 -4.17 -25.80
CA GLY A 488 -1.68 -4.22 -25.73
C GLY A 488 -2.32 -3.26 -24.74
N ILE A 489 -1.60 -2.86 -23.67
CA ILE A 489 -2.06 -1.89 -22.68
C ILE A 489 -2.34 -0.50 -23.30
N GLY A 490 -1.83 -0.21 -24.50
CA GLY A 490 -2.20 0.98 -25.26
C GLY A 490 -3.72 1.06 -25.55
N ARG A 491 -4.37 -0.09 -25.74
CA ARG A 491 -5.82 -0.23 -25.89
C ARG A 491 -6.27 -1.52 -25.19
N PRO A 492 -6.44 -1.49 -23.85
CA PRO A 492 -6.79 -2.66 -23.08
C PRO A 492 -8.14 -3.22 -23.52
N CYS A 493 -8.29 -4.54 -23.42
CA CYS A 493 -9.57 -5.21 -23.66
C CYS A 493 -10.51 -5.00 -22.47
N ASP A 494 -11.81 -4.83 -22.73
CA ASP A 494 -12.81 -4.52 -21.70
C ASP A 494 -13.13 -5.71 -20.80
N ARG A 495 -12.89 -6.95 -21.25
CA ARG A 495 -13.23 -8.16 -20.51
C ARG A 495 -12.00 -8.96 -20.10
N PRO A 496 -11.97 -9.46 -18.85
CA PRO A 496 -10.95 -10.41 -18.44
C PRO A 496 -10.98 -11.66 -19.33
N GLY A 497 -9.82 -12.02 -19.88
CA GLY A 497 -9.69 -13.17 -20.78
C GLY A 497 -9.69 -12.82 -22.27
N ASP A 498 -10.18 -11.65 -22.68
CA ASP A 498 -9.98 -11.16 -24.03
C ASP A 498 -8.51 -10.84 -24.26
N ARG A 499 -8.01 -11.20 -25.43
CA ARG A 499 -6.62 -10.93 -25.82
C ARG A 499 -6.60 -9.95 -27.00
N PRO A 500 -5.63 -9.03 -27.03
CA PRO A 500 -5.39 -8.23 -28.23
C PRO A 500 -5.19 -9.11 -29.45
N ALA A 501 -5.72 -8.68 -30.60
CA ALA A 501 -5.54 -9.44 -31.84
C ALA A 501 -4.04 -9.55 -32.20
N PRO A 502 -3.50 -10.76 -32.43
CA PRO A 502 -2.08 -10.96 -32.70
C PRO A 502 -1.57 -10.15 -33.90
N ASP A 503 -2.38 -10.02 -34.95
CA ASP A 503 -2.04 -9.25 -36.15
C ASP A 503 -1.94 -7.76 -35.86
N ASP A 504 -2.79 -7.21 -34.99
CA ASP A 504 -2.72 -5.80 -34.59
C ASP A 504 -1.46 -5.52 -33.74
N LEU A 505 -1.12 -6.45 -32.83
CA LEU A 505 0.11 -6.37 -32.06
C LEU A 505 1.34 -6.49 -32.96
N GLY A 506 1.34 -7.41 -33.89
CA GLY A 506 2.42 -7.61 -34.86
C GLY A 506 2.65 -6.37 -35.73
N ARG A 507 1.57 -5.73 -36.23
CA ARG A 507 1.67 -4.47 -36.98
C ARG A 507 2.24 -3.34 -36.14
N ALA A 508 1.81 -3.19 -34.91
CA ALA A 508 2.33 -2.16 -34.02
C ALA A 508 3.81 -2.39 -33.67
N ALA A 509 4.21 -3.64 -33.45
CA ALA A 509 5.59 -4.01 -33.20
C ALA A 509 6.48 -3.72 -34.43
N ALA A 510 6.05 -4.13 -35.64
CA ALA A 510 6.77 -3.88 -36.87
C ALA A 510 6.91 -2.37 -37.15
N TYR A 511 5.85 -1.60 -36.89
CA TYR A 511 5.89 -0.14 -37.04
C TYR A 511 6.98 0.51 -36.19
N SER A 512 7.14 0.07 -34.96
CA SER A 512 8.11 0.63 -34.00
C SER A 512 9.52 0.02 -34.11
N GLY A 513 9.68 -1.10 -34.82
CA GLY A 513 10.88 -1.94 -34.80
C GLY A 513 11.03 -2.76 -33.50
N ALA A 514 9.92 -2.93 -32.75
CA ALA A 514 9.87 -3.81 -31.60
C ALA A 514 9.78 -5.30 -31.99
N ASP A 515 9.37 -5.62 -33.21
CA ASP A 515 9.38 -6.97 -33.79
C ASP A 515 10.77 -7.60 -33.77
N GLU A 516 11.81 -6.83 -34.10
CA GLU A 516 13.21 -7.25 -33.99
C GLU A 516 13.57 -7.59 -32.52
N VAL A 517 13.11 -6.78 -31.57
CA VAL A 517 13.32 -7.04 -30.13
C VAL A 517 12.61 -8.32 -29.73
N VAL A 518 11.34 -8.45 -30.09
CA VAL A 518 10.50 -9.60 -29.77
C VAL A 518 11.06 -10.88 -30.35
N ALA A 519 11.64 -10.84 -31.59
CA ALA A 519 12.28 -11.99 -32.23
C ALA A 519 13.49 -12.52 -31.45
N THR A 520 14.16 -11.68 -30.65
CA THR A 520 15.28 -12.11 -29.79
C THR A 520 14.86 -12.69 -28.45
N LEU A 521 13.58 -12.58 -28.09
CA LEU A 521 13.05 -13.05 -26.80
C LEU A 521 12.74 -14.55 -26.84
N PRO A 522 12.96 -15.28 -25.71
CA PRO A 522 12.81 -16.74 -25.67
C PRO A 522 11.42 -17.27 -26.08
N GLU A 523 10.35 -16.54 -25.72
CA GLU A 523 8.96 -16.90 -25.99
C GLU A 523 8.27 -15.82 -26.87
N GLY A 524 9.06 -15.00 -27.58
CA GLY A 524 8.54 -13.92 -28.44
C GLY A 524 7.62 -12.96 -27.69
N MET A 525 6.41 -12.73 -28.21
CA MET A 525 5.40 -11.85 -27.61
C MET A 525 4.95 -12.30 -26.21
N GLU A 526 5.01 -13.58 -25.88
CA GLU A 526 4.60 -14.12 -24.58
C GLU A 526 5.73 -14.06 -23.53
N THR A 527 6.92 -13.60 -23.90
CA THR A 527 8.02 -13.43 -22.95
C THR A 527 7.68 -12.40 -21.90
N LEU A 528 7.81 -12.75 -20.63
CA LEU A 528 7.64 -11.84 -19.49
C LEU A 528 8.82 -10.85 -19.42
N LEU A 529 8.53 -9.53 -19.46
CA LEU A 529 9.54 -8.47 -19.41
C LEU A 529 9.87 -8.08 -17.96
N ALA A 530 10.21 -9.05 -17.13
CA ALA A 530 10.45 -8.87 -15.70
C ALA A 530 11.45 -9.93 -15.18
N ARG A 531 12.74 -9.60 -15.18
CA ARG A 531 13.84 -10.49 -14.79
C ARG A 531 13.72 -11.07 -13.35
N GLN A 532 12.99 -10.40 -12.45
CA GLN A 532 12.78 -10.90 -11.09
C GLN A 532 11.96 -12.21 -11.04
N PHE A 533 11.28 -12.57 -12.12
CA PHE A 533 10.52 -13.81 -12.22
C PHE A 533 11.25 -14.84 -13.07
N ARG A 534 10.96 -16.11 -12.84
CA ARG A 534 11.51 -17.20 -13.66
C ARG A 534 11.10 -17.02 -15.12
N ARG A 535 12.04 -17.21 -16.05
CA ARG A 535 11.89 -16.98 -17.50
C ARG A 535 11.63 -15.53 -17.92
N GLY A 536 11.72 -14.59 -16.99
CA GLY A 536 11.61 -13.17 -17.31
C GLY A 536 12.86 -12.65 -18.02
N ALA A 537 12.66 -11.85 -19.04
CA ALA A 537 13.70 -11.15 -19.76
C ALA A 537 13.83 -9.70 -19.27
N GLU A 538 15.01 -9.12 -19.50
CA GLU A 538 15.26 -7.69 -19.28
C GLU A 538 15.61 -7.04 -20.61
N LEU A 539 15.00 -5.90 -20.89
CA LEU A 539 15.27 -5.12 -22.08
C LEU A 539 16.21 -3.95 -21.78
N SER A 540 17.04 -3.58 -22.73
CA SER A 540 17.79 -2.32 -22.68
C SER A 540 16.86 -1.11 -22.78
N GLY A 541 17.34 0.10 -22.41
CA GLY A 541 16.56 1.32 -22.53
C GLY A 541 16.01 1.56 -23.93
N GLY A 542 16.84 1.36 -24.96
CA GLY A 542 16.42 1.50 -26.36
C GLY A 542 15.40 0.45 -26.81
N GLN A 543 15.51 -0.80 -26.32
CA GLN A 543 14.52 -1.84 -26.60
C GLN A 543 13.17 -1.52 -25.93
N TRP A 544 13.19 -1.03 -24.69
CA TRP A 544 11.98 -0.55 -24.02
C TRP A 544 11.33 0.60 -24.75
N GLN A 545 12.11 1.48 -25.35
CA GLN A 545 11.59 2.60 -26.12
C GLN A 545 10.86 2.15 -27.40
N LYS A 546 11.37 1.14 -28.12
CA LYS A 546 10.67 0.50 -29.23
C LYS A 546 9.32 -0.08 -28.77
N ILE A 547 9.26 -0.72 -27.59
CA ILE A 547 7.99 -1.21 -26.99
C ILE A 547 7.04 -0.04 -26.66
N GLY A 548 7.55 1.08 -26.12
CA GLY A 548 6.75 2.28 -25.84
C GLY A 548 6.13 2.89 -27.10
N ILE A 549 6.91 2.99 -28.20
CA ILE A 549 6.41 3.44 -29.50
C ILE A 549 5.37 2.45 -30.07
N ALA A 550 5.59 1.12 -29.93
CA ALA A 550 4.61 0.11 -30.31
C ALA A 550 3.28 0.28 -29.57
N ARG A 551 3.32 0.53 -28.25
CA ARG A 551 2.17 0.82 -27.40
C ARG A 551 1.38 2.04 -27.94
N THR A 552 2.09 3.10 -28.29
CA THR A 552 1.51 4.33 -28.87
C THR A 552 0.86 4.06 -30.22
N ALA A 553 1.52 3.34 -31.12
CA ALA A 553 1.00 2.95 -32.41
C ALA A 553 -0.23 2.03 -32.28
N TYR A 554 -0.21 1.08 -31.35
CA TYR A 554 -1.34 0.17 -31.07
C TYR A 554 -2.59 0.91 -30.59
N ARG A 555 -2.43 2.00 -29.80
CA ARG A 555 -3.54 2.79 -29.29
C ARG A 555 -4.35 3.48 -30.39
N ARG A 556 -3.73 3.92 -31.49
CA ARG A 556 -4.36 4.62 -32.61
C ARG A 556 -5.12 5.88 -32.16
N ALA A 557 -4.60 6.61 -31.18
CA ALA A 557 -5.20 7.83 -30.68
C ALA A 557 -5.10 8.97 -31.71
N ARG A 558 -5.99 9.97 -31.62
CA ARG A 558 -5.99 11.15 -32.50
C ARG A 558 -4.86 12.12 -32.17
N LEU A 559 -4.56 12.28 -30.90
CA LEU A 559 -3.47 13.10 -30.40
C LEU A 559 -2.37 12.20 -29.82
N VAL A 560 -1.21 12.25 -30.41
CA VAL A 560 0.01 11.57 -29.92
C VAL A 560 0.90 12.61 -29.29
N VAL A 561 1.20 12.45 -28.01
CA VAL A 561 2.15 13.29 -27.29
C VAL A 561 3.39 12.46 -26.99
N ALA A 562 4.55 12.92 -27.45
CA ALA A 562 5.84 12.28 -27.24
C ALA A 562 6.77 13.23 -26.50
N ASP A 563 7.00 12.95 -25.22
CA ASP A 563 7.87 13.72 -24.33
C ASP A 563 9.25 13.06 -24.28
N GLU A 564 10.25 13.67 -24.89
CA GLU A 564 11.64 13.20 -25.05
C GLU A 564 11.76 11.73 -25.50
N PRO A 565 11.09 11.34 -26.60
CA PRO A 565 10.89 9.93 -26.96
C PRO A 565 12.17 9.19 -27.37
N THR A 566 13.33 9.83 -27.36
CA THR A 566 14.59 9.27 -27.88
C THR A 566 15.78 9.36 -26.91
N SER A 567 15.52 9.66 -25.64
CA SER A 567 16.56 9.90 -24.63
C SER A 567 17.54 8.72 -24.40
N ALA A 568 17.09 7.49 -24.71
CA ALA A 568 17.85 6.25 -24.51
C ALA A 568 18.34 5.60 -25.82
N LEU A 569 18.22 6.27 -26.97
CA LEU A 569 18.59 5.74 -28.29
C LEU A 569 19.94 6.28 -28.75
N ASP A 570 20.64 5.49 -29.58
CA ASP A 570 21.77 5.94 -30.35
C ASP A 570 21.29 6.89 -31.48
N PRO A 571 22.21 7.71 -32.08
CA PRO A 571 21.81 8.71 -33.08
C PRO A 571 21.08 8.17 -34.31
N ALA A 572 21.38 6.96 -34.75
CA ALA A 572 20.72 6.36 -35.92
C ALA A 572 19.31 5.86 -35.57
N ALA A 573 19.18 5.18 -34.42
CA ALA A 573 17.89 4.75 -33.89
C ALA A 573 16.99 5.92 -33.51
N GLU A 574 17.58 7.03 -33.05
CA GLU A 574 16.90 8.28 -32.75
C GLU A 574 16.22 8.87 -33.99
N ILE A 575 16.96 9.04 -35.08
CA ILE A 575 16.41 9.55 -36.34
C ILE A 575 15.25 8.67 -36.82
N ALA A 576 15.45 7.35 -36.83
CA ALA A 576 14.41 6.42 -37.21
C ALA A 576 13.16 6.48 -36.32
N ALA A 577 13.31 6.68 -35.00
CA ALA A 577 12.20 6.84 -34.07
C ALA A 577 11.43 8.14 -34.33
N PHE A 578 12.11 9.26 -34.57
CA PHE A 578 11.46 10.51 -34.91
C PHE A 578 10.72 10.45 -36.25
N GLU A 579 11.29 9.82 -37.28
CA GLU A 579 10.62 9.61 -38.53
C GLU A 579 9.33 8.79 -38.39
N ARG A 580 9.37 7.73 -37.60
CA ARG A 580 8.19 6.91 -37.27
C ARG A 580 7.13 7.72 -36.53
N ILE A 581 7.52 8.49 -35.51
CA ILE A 581 6.60 9.33 -34.74
C ILE A 581 5.98 10.41 -35.67
N ARG A 582 6.77 11.04 -36.53
CA ARG A 582 6.29 12.01 -37.50
C ARG A 582 5.32 11.40 -38.53
N ALA A 583 5.62 10.20 -39.02
CA ALA A 583 4.77 9.48 -39.95
C ALA A 583 3.37 9.16 -39.39
N MET A 584 3.16 9.19 -38.07
CA MET A 584 1.83 9.10 -37.47
C MET A 584 0.95 10.29 -37.87
N ALA A 585 1.52 11.49 -38.07
CA ALA A 585 0.77 12.65 -38.52
C ALA A 585 0.27 12.51 -39.97
N GLU A 586 1.00 11.79 -40.83
CA GLU A 586 0.57 11.50 -42.21
C GLU A 586 -0.67 10.60 -42.24
N GLY A 587 -0.94 9.86 -41.15
CA GLY A 587 -2.11 9.01 -40.93
C GLY A 587 -3.31 9.70 -40.27
N ASP A 588 -3.46 11.04 -40.36
CA ASP A 588 -4.56 11.82 -39.75
C ASP A 588 -4.48 11.93 -38.20
N GLN A 589 -3.29 11.68 -37.61
CA GLN A 589 -3.03 11.91 -36.20
C GLN A 589 -2.32 13.25 -36.00
N THR A 590 -2.59 13.92 -34.89
CA THR A 590 -1.82 15.10 -34.45
C THR A 590 -0.68 14.66 -33.59
N VAL A 591 0.53 15.11 -33.86
CA VAL A 591 1.71 14.77 -33.07
C VAL A 591 2.21 16.01 -32.32
N VAL A 592 2.29 15.94 -31.01
CA VAL A 592 2.93 16.94 -30.17
C VAL A 592 4.24 16.37 -29.66
N LEU A 593 5.34 16.95 -30.12
CA LEU A 593 6.69 16.53 -29.78
C LEU A 593 7.29 17.49 -28.76
N VAL A 594 7.64 16.98 -27.59
CA VAL A 594 8.41 17.72 -26.60
C VAL A 594 9.85 17.22 -26.65
N THR A 595 10.79 18.09 -27.02
CA THR A 595 12.19 17.70 -27.09
C THR A 595 13.10 18.90 -26.94
N HIS A 596 14.29 18.66 -26.43
CA HIS A 596 15.38 19.61 -26.44
C HIS A 596 16.32 19.39 -27.66
N ARG A 597 16.05 18.39 -28.52
CA ARG A 597 16.87 18.05 -29.70
C ARG A 597 16.40 18.79 -30.94
N MET A 598 17.10 19.85 -31.29
CA MET A 598 16.71 20.78 -32.36
C MET A 598 16.68 20.16 -33.76
N ALA A 599 17.46 19.10 -33.99
CA ALA A 599 17.43 18.37 -35.26
C ALA A 599 16.04 17.74 -35.55
N ALA A 600 15.34 17.25 -34.52
CA ALA A 600 13.99 16.71 -34.65
C ALA A 600 12.94 17.82 -34.84
N VAL A 601 13.12 18.95 -34.16
CA VAL A 601 12.20 20.08 -34.15
C VAL A 601 12.14 20.76 -35.53
N ARG A 602 13.21 20.73 -36.31
CA ARG A 602 13.30 21.34 -37.65
C ARG A 602 12.17 20.92 -38.59
N HIS A 603 11.66 19.72 -38.41
CA HIS A 603 10.63 19.13 -39.28
C HIS A 603 9.18 19.32 -38.76
N ALA A 604 9.00 20.07 -37.68
CA ALA A 604 7.69 20.37 -37.14
C ALA A 604 6.99 21.45 -37.98
N ASP A 605 5.68 21.31 -38.17
CA ASP A 605 4.87 22.29 -38.87
C ASP A 605 4.71 23.60 -38.08
N VAL A 606 4.64 23.45 -36.72
CA VAL A 606 4.53 24.57 -35.80
C VAL A 606 5.45 24.33 -34.61
N ILE A 607 6.19 25.34 -34.20
CA ILE A 607 7.10 25.30 -33.07
C ILE A 607 6.67 26.35 -32.05
N TYR A 608 6.46 25.97 -30.83
CA TYR A 608 6.21 26.83 -29.69
C TYR A 608 7.40 26.82 -28.74
N VAL A 609 7.96 28.02 -28.47
CA VAL A 609 9.10 28.19 -27.58
C VAL A 609 8.63 28.69 -26.23
N LEU A 610 8.81 27.87 -25.20
CA LEU A 610 8.44 28.21 -23.83
C LEU A 610 9.65 28.77 -23.06
N HIS A 611 9.39 29.83 -22.29
CA HIS A 611 10.35 30.39 -21.37
C HIS A 611 9.68 30.83 -20.06
N LYS A 612 10.13 30.25 -18.94
CA LYS A 612 9.61 30.58 -17.59
C LYS A 612 8.09 30.55 -17.50
N GLY A 613 7.48 29.49 -18.04
CA GLY A 613 6.03 29.27 -18.00
C GLY A 613 5.23 30.02 -19.06
N ARG A 614 5.86 30.90 -19.86
CA ARG A 614 5.17 31.71 -20.88
C ARG A 614 5.59 31.31 -22.30
N LEU A 615 4.69 31.55 -23.28
CA LEU A 615 5.00 31.42 -24.69
C LEU A 615 5.87 32.61 -25.13
N ALA A 616 7.11 32.33 -25.55
CA ALA A 616 8.06 33.36 -25.95
C ALA A 616 8.08 33.58 -27.45
N GLU A 617 8.04 32.50 -28.26
CA GLU A 617 8.11 32.54 -29.72
C GLU A 617 7.24 31.44 -30.30
N GLN A 618 6.67 31.69 -31.52
CA GLN A 618 5.93 30.70 -32.27
C GLN A 618 6.17 30.87 -33.78
N GLY A 619 6.22 29.77 -34.51
CA GLY A 619 6.41 29.78 -35.98
C GLY A 619 6.89 28.45 -36.51
N ASP A 620 7.30 28.41 -37.77
CA ASP A 620 8.06 27.31 -38.35
C ASP A 620 9.58 27.51 -38.15
N HIS A 621 10.38 26.50 -38.49
CA HIS A 621 11.84 26.55 -38.37
C HIS A 621 12.46 27.80 -39.05
N ASP A 622 12.07 28.04 -40.30
CA ASP A 622 12.71 29.10 -41.09
C ASP A 622 12.33 30.50 -40.60
N SER A 623 11.10 30.71 -40.15
CA SER A 623 10.64 31.96 -39.56
C SER A 623 11.34 32.25 -38.21
N LEU A 624 11.46 31.26 -37.36
CA LEU A 624 12.13 31.39 -36.06
C LEU A 624 13.66 31.58 -36.19
N MET A 625 14.28 30.95 -37.20
CA MET A 625 15.69 31.19 -37.51
C MET A 625 15.93 32.60 -38.02
N ARG A 626 15.02 33.15 -38.84
CA ARG A 626 15.08 34.53 -39.31
C ARG A 626 14.83 35.56 -38.21
N LEU A 627 13.93 35.24 -37.26
CA LEU A 627 13.67 36.05 -36.08
C LEU A 627 14.95 36.25 -35.23
N GLY A 628 15.86 35.25 -35.24
CA GLY A 628 17.12 35.30 -34.52
C GLY A 628 16.99 35.29 -32.99
N GLY A 629 15.84 34.86 -32.48
CA GLY A 629 15.51 34.86 -31.07
C GLY A 629 16.05 33.65 -30.31
N ARG A 630 15.30 33.22 -29.29
CA ARG A 630 15.68 32.09 -28.40
C ARG A 630 15.78 30.77 -29.14
N TYR A 631 14.83 30.50 -30.04
CA TYR A 631 14.90 29.31 -30.87
C TYR A 631 16.21 29.23 -31.68
N ALA A 632 16.52 30.30 -32.40
CA ALA A 632 17.73 30.37 -33.21
C ALA A 632 19.01 30.25 -32.36
N ALA A 633 19.02 30.79 -31.14
CA ALA A 633 20.12 30.65 -30.20
C ALA A 633 20.28 29.20 -29.76
N MET A 634 19.22 28.51 -29.35
CA MET A 634 19.23 27.10 -28.96
C MET A 634 19.65 26.20 -30.12
N TYR A 635 19.15 26.46 -31.32
CA TYR A 635 19.49 25.70 -32.53
C TYR A 635 20.98 25.82 -32.88
N ARG A 636 21.52 27.05 -32.92
CA ARG A 636 22.95 27.28 -33.17
C ARG A 636 23.83 26.64 -32.13
N MET A 637 23.52 26.79 -30.87
CA MET A 637 24.30 26.18 -29.77
C MET A 637 24.41 24.65 -29.93
N GLN A 638 23.32 23.96 -30.33
CA GLN A 638 23.41 22.53 -30.61
C GLN A 638 24.14 22.22 -31.92
N ALA A 639 23.93 23.01 -32.96
CA ALA A 639 24.62 22.83 -34.23
C ALA A 639 26.13 22.97 -34.11
N ASP A 640 26.60 23.95 -33.32
CA ASP A 640 28.01 24.19 -33.05
C ASP A 640 28.66 23.01 -32.28
N GLN A 641 27.93 22.40 -31.31
CA GLN A 641 28.38 21.19 -30.62
C GLN A 641 28.60 19.99 -31.57
N TYR A 642 27.84 19.90 -32.66
CA TYR A 642 28.00 18.86 -33.68
C TYR A 642 29.10 19.21 -34.69
N GLN A 643 29.43 20.48 -34.92
CA GLN A 643 30.49 20.91 -35.85
C GLN A 643 31.87 20.80 -35.21
N ASP A 644 32.03 21.16 -33.92
CA ASP A 644 33.29 20.98 -33.17
C ASP A 644 33.73 19.51 -33.09
N ARG A 645 32.81 18.57 -33.12
CA ARG A 645 33.12 17.12 -33.19
C ARG A 645 33.60 16.67 -34.56
N ARG A 646 33.38 17.43 -35.64
CA ARG A 646 33.94 17.13 -36.98
C ARG A 646 35.37 17.67 -37.18
N SER A 647 35.82 18.53 -36.29
CA SER A 647 37.18 19.05 -36.29
C SER A 647 38.18 18.21 -35.46
N VAL A 648 37.76 17.08 -34.93
CA VAL A 648 38.71 16.07 -34.40
C VAL A 648 39.39 15.46 -35.62
N PRO A 649 40.71 15.61 -35.81
CA PRO A 649 41.41 15.00 -36.93
C PRO A 649 41.16 13.50 -36.91
N ASP A 650 40.99 12.93 -38.10
CA ASP A 650 40.90 11.47 -38.26
C ASP A 650 42.04 10.83 -37.49
N LEU A 651 41.70 10.06 -36.45
CA LEU A 651 42.65 9.21 -35.78
C LEU A 651 43.27 8.34 -36.88
N PRO A 652 44.61 8.31 -37.05
CA PRO A 652 45.24 7.47 -38.05
C PRO A 652 44.81 6.03 -37.82
N ALA A 653 44.33 5.40 -38.89
CA ALA A 653 43.81 4.01 -38.88
C ALA A 653 44.88 2.95 -38.54
N ASP A 654 46.08 3.38 -38.23
CA ASP A 654 47.20 2.49 -37.92
C ASP A 654 47.54 2.50 -36.42
N LEU A 655 46.91 1.59 -35.70
CA LEU A 655 47.21 1.26 -34.29
C LEU A 655 48.37 0.27 -34.15
N SER A 656 49.11 -0.02 -35.21
CA SER A 656 50.22 -1.02 -35.22
C SER A 656 51.45 -0.57 -34.39
N HIS A 657 51.45 0.66 -33.90
CA HIS A 657 52.59 1.21 -33.09
C HIS A 657 52.33 1.22 -31.59
N LEU A 658 51.20 0.71 -31.11
CA LEU A 658 51.04 0.58 -29.65
C LEU A 658 51.78 -0.69 -29.16
N PRO A 659 52.65 -0.58 -28.17
CA PRO A 659 53.35 -1.73 -27.62
C PRO A 659 52.32 -2.69 -27.02
N PRO A 660 52.49 -4.02 -27.17
CA PRO A 660 51.56 -5.00 -26.64
C PRO A 660 51.48 -4.82 -25.12
N GLN A 661 50.25 -4.63 -24.64
CA GLN A 661 49.97 -4.68 -23.21
C GLN A 661 50.44 -6.02 -22.66
N ARG A 662 51.46 -6.00 -21.78
CA ARG A 662 51.90 -7.18 -21.05
C ARG A 662 50.73 -7.74 -20.27
N GLN A 663 50.19 -8.84 -20.72
CA GLN A 663 49.40 -9.74 -19.89
C GLN A 663 50.32 -10.26 -18.79
N GLY A 664 50.16 -9.77 -17.59
CA GLY A 664 50.80 -10.32 -16.39
C GLY A 664 50.18 -11.67 -16.08
N VAL A 665 50.76 -12.71 -16.63
CA VAL A 665 50.58 -14.08 -16.13
C VAL A 665 51.39 -14.20 -14.86
N ASN A 666 50.74 -14.17 -13.71
CA ASN A 666 51.29 -14.73 -12.48
C ASN A 666 50.75 -16.18 -12.35
N SER A 667 51.51 -17.07 -12.95
CA SER A 667 51.65 -18.45 -12.49
C SER A 667 52.90 -18.47 -11.62
N ASP A 668 52.76 -18.75 -10.35
CA ASP A 668 53.66 -19.55 -9.50
C ASP A 668 53.32 -19.27 -8.03
N THR A 669 52.69 -20.24 -7.42
CA THR A 669 53.19 -21.03 -6.30
C THR A 669 52.06 -21.93 -5.80
N ALA A 670 52.12 -23.15 -6.33
CA ALA A 670 51.60 -24.32 -5.58
C ALA A 670 52.76 -24.80 -4.73
N ASP A 671 52.44 -25.25 -3.56
CA ASP A 671 53.12 -26.14 -2.58
C ASP A 671 53.41 -25.42 -1.24
N ASP A 672 52.74 -25.79 -0.26
CA ASP A 672 53.17 -26.52 0.91
C ASP A 672 52.19 -26.34 2.11
N ALA A 673 52.00 -27.46 2.73
CA ALA A 673 51.64 -27.69 4.11
C ALA A 673 50.16 -28.00 4.43
N ALA A 674 49.94 -29.32 4.38
CA ALA A 674 48.99 -30.03 5.18
C ALA A 674 49.25 -29.88 6.69
N ALA A 675 48.20 -30.19 7.46
CA ALA A 675 48.14 -30.62 8.87
C ALA A 675 47.72 -29.58 9.90
N GLY A 676 46.65 -29.94 10.64
CA GLY A 676 46.36 -29.40 11.97
C GLY A 676 44.89 -29.22 12.30
N GLU A 677 44.17 -30.33 12.57
CA GLU A 677 43.21 -30.57 13.66
C GLU A 677 42.26 -29.47 14.14
N ALA A 678 40.99 -29.87 14.11
CA ALA A 678 39.88 -29.35 14.93
C ALA A 678 40.12 -29.43 16.47
N PRO A 679 39.29 -28.83 17.34
CA PRO A 679 37.85 -29.09 17.41
C PRO A 679 36.93 -27.89 17.16
#